data_a1a9497295086e26396c1e2ee12bc9f2
#
_entry.id   a1a9497295086e26396c1e2ee12bc9f2
#
_cell.length_a   1.000
_cell.length_b   1.000
_cell.length_c   1.000
_cell.angle_alpha   90.00
_cell.angle_beta   90.00
_cell.angle_gamma   90.00
#
_symmetry.space_group_name_H-M   'P 1'
#
loop_
_entity.id
_entity.type
_entity.pdbx_description
1 polymer ?
#
loop_
_entity_poly.entity_id
_entity_poly.type
_entity_poly.pdbx_seq_one_letter_code
_entity_poly.pdbx_strand_id
1 'polypeptide(L)'
;ALARAAISVHKKIAFAFGCGSAADIRLHYFAAKEYSVNTRTGGIWKVDNSVGDNVEIMICDIKSYLPAMYYMLAFNKKSKLITYWDEPTITMDYNEHDFHKIIRRNWKKNKIPNMVLSSATLPKLHELTQTIPDFKNKFPSSEIYNIVSHDCKKSIPIINKDGYVVLPHYLSDNYDEILKIATHCENYLTLLRYFDLKEVVDFITYVLKNNMANNKMNLARHFDSLDDINMKNIKIYYIKLLKNIVANCWPTIYSYYTTTRTPRILSNETVDAKGTRISKSKSVGPGTSVFNPPSLNGAPLSRVASEQFVPQQPSQPVGTSGAYITTKDSYTLKDGPTIFISNDIEKIAKFCIQQANIPSIVMEDIMKKIQYNNVLNTRLALLESEYEIEKDKIESAVKNSVGSLGRNKSTKDIRKINRVDSGGDNSNKNVLKGLTDEMNAIKSMIKNATLNETFVPNKSHHLEKWANGLDTRGAFTSDIDEYTVNAIMALEGIDDSWKILLLLGIGVFINHPNIRYTEIMKKLADEQKLYLIIASSDYIYGTNYQFCHGYLSKDLDLTQEKIIQGMGRIGRNNIQQTYTVRFRDDSQIAKLFTSDTEKPEIINMNKLFNSKKVIFGNNVYTEVEDDIDEEERSEEVEDSDEDDV
;
A
#
# COMPACT_ATOMS: atom_id res chain seq x y z
N ALA A 1 -6.53 -8.89 -7.86
CA ALA A 1 -6.06 -8.94 -9.27
C ALA A 1 -6.30 -10.34 -9.85
N LEU A 2 -5.71 -11.42 -9.30
CA LEU A 2 -5.83 -12.79 -9.83
C LEU A 2 -7.29 -13.24 -10.00
N ALA A 3 -8.13 -13.04 -8.98
CA ALA A 3 -9.54 -13.40 -9.03
C ALA A 3 -10.27 -12.70 -10.18
N ARG A 4 -10.10 -11.38 -10.35
CA ARG A 4 -10.71 -10.63 -11.46
C ARG A 4 -10.26 -11.16 -12.82
N ALA A 5 -8.95 -11.39 -12.99
CA ALA A 5 -8.41 -11.94 -14.24
C ALA A 5 -8.95 -13.34 -14.53
N ALA A 6 -9.02 -14.20 -13.53
CA ALA A 6 -9.53 -15.55 -13.71
C ALA A 6 -11.05 -15.57 -14.00
N ILE A 7 -11.83 -14.69 -13.35
CA ILE A 7 -13.26 -14.52 -13.63
C ILE A 7 -13.49 -14.03 -15.07
N SER A 8 -12.68 -13.08 -15.55
CA SER A 8 -12.82 -12.54 -16.92
C SER A 8 -12.61 -13.58 -18.00
N VAL A 9 -11.88 -14.65 -17.72
CA VAL A 9 -11.66 -15.79 -18.62
C VAL A 9 -12.44 -17.05 -18.19
N HIS A 10 -13.48 -16.87 -17.37
CA HIS A 10 -14.42 -17.90 -16.93
C HIS A 10 -13.77 -19.10 -16.21
N LYS A 11 -12.64 -18.86 -15.50
CA LYS A 11 -12.04 -19.90 -14.64
C LYS A 11 -12.90 -20.21 -13.43
N LYS A 12 -12.92 -21.47 -13.04
CA LYS A 12 -13.69 -21.99 -11.91
C LYS A 12 -12.93 -21.72 -10.61
N ILE A 13 -13.39 -20.73 -9.85
CA ILE A 13 -12.69 -20.22 -8.67
C ILE A 13 -13.50 -20.54 -7.41
N ALA A 14 -12.78 -20.86 -6.33
CA ALA A 14 -13.29 -20.89 -4.97
C ALA A 14 -12.49 -19.97 -4.04
N PHE A 15 -13.10 -19.56 -2.95
CA PHE A 15 -12.53 -18.65 -1.96
C PHE A 15 -12.63 -19.26 -0.57
N ALA A 16 -11.50 -19.31 0.12
CA ALA A 16 -11.40 -19.74 1.51
C ALA A 16 -10.75 -18.63 2.34
N PHE A 17 -11.56 -17.78 2.95
CA PHE A 17 -11.12 -16.68 3.81
C PHE A 17 -11.79 -16.80 5.16
N GLY A 18 -10.97 -16.91 6.24
CA GLY A 18 -11.46 -17.12 7.59
C GLY A 18 -12.20 -18.45 7.77
N CYS A 19 -11.89 -19.47 6.95
CA CYS A 19 -12.51 -20.78 7.00
C CYS A 19 -11.85 -21.65 8.05
N GLY A 20 -12.66 -22.20 8.97
CA GLY A 20 -12.24 -23.24 9.91
C GLY A 20 -12.39 -24.64 9.32
N SER A 21 -13.28 -24.82 8.34
CA SER A 21 -13.58 -26.10 7.71
C SER A 21 -13.79 -25.97 6.20
N ALA A 22 -13.82 -27.09 5.49
CA ALA A 22 -14.13 -27.13 4.06
C ALA A 22 -15.55 -26.64 3.73
N ALA A 23 -16.49 -26.74 4.68
CA ALA A 23 -17.87 -26.28 4.51
C ALA A 23 -18.00 -24.74 4.40
N ASP A 24 -17.01 -24.01 4.91
CA ASP A 24 -16.99 -22.53 4.88
C ASP A 24 -16.51 -21.98 3.54
N ILE A 25 -15.97 -22.83 2.66
CA ILE A 25 -15.44 -22.44 1.36
C ILE A 25 -16.56 -21.92 0.45
N ARG A 26 -16.32 -20.81 -0.25
CA ARG A 26 -17.29 -20.16 -1.13
C ARG A 26 -16.91 -20.36 -2.60
N LEU A 27 -17.80 -20.97 -3.37
CA LEU A 27 -17.63 -21.15 -4.81
C LEU A 27 -18.09 -19.90 -5.57
N HIS A 28 -17.30 -19.49 -6.55
CA HIS A 28 -17.82 -18.61 -7.60
C HIS A 28 -18.80 -19.42 -8.46
N TYR A 29 -19.89 -18.81 -8.94
CA TYR A 29 -20.97 -19.52 -9.63
C TYR A 29 -20.50 -20.33 -10.86
N PHE A 30 -19.39 -19.97 -11.49
CA PHE A 30 -18.80 -20.80 -12.55
C PHE A 30 -18.26 -22.16 -12.06
N ALA A 31 -17.94 -22.27 -10.78
CA ALA A 31 -17.43 -23.49 -10.16
C ALA A 31 -18.53 -24.33 -9.50
N ALA A 32 -19.74 -23.79 -9.35
CA ALA A 32 -20.87 -24.47 -8.74
C ALA A 32 -21.63 -25.31 -9.79
N LYS A 33 -22.20 -26.44 -9.37
CA LYS A 33 -23.12 -27.23 -10.22
C LYS A 33 -24.45 -26.52 -10.39
N GLU A 34 -24.94 -25.92 -9.32
CA GLU A 34 -26.24 -25.27 -9.28
C GLU A 34 -26.15 -23.86 -8.70
N TYR A 35 -26.85 -22.95 -9.31
CA TYR A 35 -27.02 -21.59 -8.81
C TYR A 35 -28.37 -21.03 -9.24
N SER A 36 -28.95 -20.13 -8.46
CA SER A 36 -30.19 -19.45 -8.79
C SER A 36 -29.93 -18.00 -9.18
N VAL A 37 -30.65 -17.55 -10.20
CA VAL A 37 -30.58 -16.19 -10.72
C VAL A 37 -31.78 -15.40 -10.22
N ASN A 38 -31.58 -14.19 -9.75
CA ASN A 38 -32.65 -13.26 -9.46
C ASN A 38 -33.28 -12.80 -10.78
N THR A 39 -34.51 -13.20 -11.04
CA THR A 39 -35.24 -12.89 -12.27
C THR A 39 -35.48 -11.41 -12.53
N ARG A 40 -35.40 -10.56 -11.47
CA ARG A 40 -35.60 -9.10 -11.59
C ARG A 40 -34.33 -8.33 -11.89
N THR A 41 -33.20 -8.72 -11.29
CA THR A 41 -31.94 -7.99 -11.40
C THR A 41 -30.93 -8.66 -12.35
N GLY A 42 -31.21 -9.90 -12.77
CA GLY A 42 -30.26 -10.72 -13.53
C GLY A 42 -29.02 -11.18 -12.74
N GLY A 43 -28.93 -10.83 -11.45
CA GLY A 43 -27.81 -11.20 -10.58
C GLY A 43 -27.92 -12.60 -10.00
N ILE A 44 -26.79 -13.18 -9.58
CA ILE A 44 -26.75 -14.47 -8.90
C ILE A 44 -27.27 -14.32 -7.47
N TRP A 45 -28.29 -15.10 -7.12
CA TRP A 45 -28.95 -15.03 -5.81
C TRP A 45 -28.34 -16.02 -4.81
N LYS A 46 -28.14 -17.27 -5.23
CA LYS A 46 -27.65 -18.35 -4.39
C LYS A 46 -26.76 -19.28 -5.21
N VAL A 47 -25.67 -19.72 -4.62
CA VAL A 47 -24.74 -20.71 -5.19
C VAL A 47 -24.73 -21.93 -4.30
N ASP A 48 -24.83 -23.12 -4.90
CA ASP A 48 -24.61 -24.36 -4.18
C ASP A 48 -23.11 -24.58 -3.97
N ASN A 49 -22.66 -24.54 -2.72
CA ASN A 49 -21.26 -24.74 -2.34
C ASN A 49 -20.94 -26.21 -2.01
N SER A 50 -21.90 -27.12 -2.07
CA SER A 50 -21.75 -28.51 -1.64
C SER A 50 -20.90 -29.37 -2.57
N VAL A 51 -20.69 -28.92 -3.82
CA VAL A 51 -19.96 -29.69 -4.83
C VAL A 51 -18.84 -28.85 -5.43
N GLY A 52 -17.59 -29.26 -5.17
CA GLY A 52 -16.38 -28.55 -5.57
C GLY A 52 -15.51 -29.23 -6.61
N ASP A 53 -16.00 -30.27 -7.30
CA ASP A 53 -15.25 -31.04 -8.30
C ASP A 53 -14.84 -30.25 -9.55
N ASN A 54 -15.38 -29.07 -9.73
CA ASN A 54 -15.10 -28.18 -10.84
C ASN A 54 -14.11 -27.05 -10.53
N VAL A 55 -13.59 -26.94 -9.30
CA VAL A 55 -12.67 -25.87 -8.92
C VAL A 55 -11.31 -26.03 -9.61
N GLU A 56 -10.89 -25.01 -10.36
CA GLU A 56 -9.57 -24.94 -10.99
C GLU A 56 -8.59 -24.09 -10.17
N ILE A 57 -9.10 -23.06 -9.48
CA ILE A 57 -8.28 -22.13 -8.68
C ILE A 57 -8.95 -21.93 -7.32
N MET A 58 -8.23 -22.28 -6.27
CA MET A 58 -8.58 -21.97 -4.88
C MET A 58 -7.76 -20.77 -4.42
N ILE A 59 -8.42 -19.73 -3.90
CA ILE A 59 -7.77 -18.54 -3.34
C ILE A 59 -8.08 -18.51 -1.85
N CYS A 60 -7.05 -18.61 -1.02
CA CYS A 60 -7.22 -18.64 0.43
C CYS A 60 -6.30 -17.64 1.15
N ASP A 61 -6.67 -17.28 2.37
CA ASP A 61 -5.74 -16.65 3.32
C ASP A 61 -4.89 -17.71 4.03
N ILE A 62 -3.89 -17.24 4.78
CA ILE A 62 -2.94 -18.13 5.46
C ILE A 62 -3.61 -19.01 6.52
N LYS A 63 -4.69 -18.52 7.17
CA LYS A 63 -5.43 -19.25 8.21
C LYS A 63 -6.26 -20.40 7.61
N SER A 64 -6.76 -20.21 6.40
CA SER A 64 -7.63 -21.13 5.70
C SER A 64 -6.87 -22.08 4.75
N TYR A 65 -5.54 -22.09 4.77
CA TYR A 65 -4.73 -22.90 3.84
C TYR A 65 -5.03 -24.41 3.97
N LEU A 66 -5.07 -24.95 5.19
CA LEU A 66 -5.29 -26.38 5.39
C LEU A 66 -6.68 -26.84 4.93
N PRO A 67 -7.80 -26.21 5.35
CA PRO A 67 -9.12 -26.52 4.79
C PRO A 67 -9.17 -26.43 3.27
N ALA A 68 -8.55 -25.40 2.69
CA ALA A 68 -8.47 -25.21 1.24
C ALA A 68 -7.68 -26.33 0.54
N MET A 69 -6.55 -26.75 1.12
CA MET A 69 -5.73 -27.84 0.61
C MET A 69 -6.48 -29.18 0.65
N TYR A 70 -7.09 -29.53 1.78
CA TYR A 70 -7.87 -30.77 1.89
C TYR A 70 -9.06 -30.78 0.94
N TYR A 71 -9.77 -29.67 0.81
CA TYR A 71 -10.85 -29.53 -0.15
C TYR A 71 -10.38 -29.85 -1.59
N MET A 72 -9.25 -29.29 -2.01
CA MET A 72 -8.70 -29.53 -3.34
C MET A 72 -8.19 -30.97 -3.52
N LEU A 73 -7.66 -31.57 -2.44
CA LEU A 73 -7.18 -32.97 -2.45
C LEU A 73 -8.30 -33.99 -2.52
N ALA A 74 -9.52 -33.66 -2.08
CA ALA A 74 -10.66 -34.60 -2.10
C ALA A 74 -11.01 -35.05 -3.54
N PHE A 75 -10.72 -34.24 -4.55
CA PHE A 75 -11.03 -34.57 -5.95
C PHE A 75 -9.86 -34.40 -6.94
N ASN A 76 -8.65 -34.12 -6.44
CA ASN A 76 -7.46 -33.98 -7.26
C ASN A 76 -6.29 -34.84 -6.73
N LYS A 77 -5.51 -35.39 -7.63
CA LYS A 77 -4.24 -36.04 -7.27
C LYS A 77 -3.22 -35.01 -6.81
N LYS A 78 -2.46 -35.31 -5.75
CA LYS A 78 -1.41 -34.45 -5.18
C LYS A 78 -0.45 -33.89 -6.24
N SER A 79 -0.07 -34.73 -7.23
CA SER A 79 0.88 -34.36 -8.31
C SER A 79 0.31 -33.36 -9.32
N LYS A 80 -1.01 -33.13 -9.35
CA LYS A 80 -1.68 -32.17 -10.25
C LYS A 80 -1.93 -30.83 -9.60
N LEU A 81 -1.78 -30.71 -8.30
CA LEU A 81 -1.96 -29.49 -7.56
C LEU A 81 -0.66 -28.70 -7.46
N ILE A 82 -0.76 -27.39 -7.50
CA ILE A 82 0.34 -26.45 -7.28
C ILE A 82 -0.11 -25.46 -6.21
N THR A 83 0.65 -25.38 -5.13
CA THR A 83 0.48 -24.31 -4.13
C THR A 83 1.35 -23.13 -4.53
N TYR A 84 0.75 -21.96 -4.74
CA TYR A 84 1.44 -20.70 -4.93
C TYR A 84 1.29 -19.86 -3.66
N TRP A 85 2.39 -19.64 -2.96
CA TRP A 85 2.44 -18.84 -1.74
C TRP A 85 3.11 -17.51 -2.03
N ASP A 86 2.28 -16.47 -2.03
CA ASP A 86 2.72 -15.10 -2.26
C ASP A 86 3.21 -14.46 -0.96
N GLU A 87 4.36 -13.80 -1.00
CA GLU A 87 5.02 -13.13 0.13
C GLU A 87 5.17 -14.05 1.37
N PRO A 88 5.81 -15.22 1.28
CA PRO A 88 6.01 -16.11 2.42
C PRO A 88 6.89 -15.51 3.52
N THR A 89 7.57 -14.40 3.24
CA THR A 89 8.42 -13.66 4.18
C THR A 89 7.67 -12.64 5.03
N ILE A 90 6.36 -12.52 4.86
CA ILE A 90 5.52 -11.68 5.73
C ILE A 90 5.74 -12.09 7.20
N THR A 91 5.96 -11.11 8.07
CA THR A 91 6.19 -11.26 9.52
C THR A 91 7.51 -11.93 9.92
N MET A 92 8.37 -12.29 8.96
CA MET A 92 9.65 -12.93 9.26
C MET A 92 10.70 -11.97 9.88
N ASP A 93 10.46 -10.67 9.81
CA ASP A 93 11.25 -9.62 10.47
C ASP A 93 10.94 -9.49 11.97
N TYR A 94 9.86 -10.10 12.47
CA TYR A 94 9.49 -10.13 13.88
C TYR A 94 10.05 -11.36 14.59
N ASN A 95 10.53 -11.19 15.82
CA ASN A 95 10.98 -12.31 16.63
C ASN A 95 9.84 -13.28 16.96
N GLU A 96 8.65 -12.73 17.25
CA GLU A 96 7.42 -13.46 17.52
C GLU A 96 6.24 -12.74 16.84
N HIS A 97 5.33 -13.53 16.26
CA HIS A 97 4.11 -13.03 15.64
C HIS A 97 3.05 -14.14 15.64
N ASP A 98 1.76 -13.77 15.74
CA ASP A 98 0.65 -14.73 15.77
C ASP A 98 0.61 -15.66 14.55
N PHE A 99 1.04 -15.17 13.39
CA PHE A 99 1.10 -15.97 12.18
C PHE A 99 2.21 -17.02 12.19
N HIS A 100 3.23 -16.92 13.05
CA HIS A 100 4.34 -17.87 13.06
C HIS A 100 3.88 -19.30 13.36
N LYS A 101 2.97 -19.50 14.33
CA LYS A 101 2.38 -20.82 14.61
C LYS A 101 1.62 -21.34 13.39
N ILE A 102 0.82 -20.49 12.74
CA ILE A 102 0.03 -20.86 11.57
C ILE A 102 0.92 -21.22 10.37
N ILE A 103 1.97 -20.43 10.11
CA ILE A 103 2.92 -20.68 9.02
C ILE A 103 3.58 -22.06 9.23
N ARG A 104 4.07 -22.34 10.46
CA ARG A 104 4.71 -23.61 10.77
C ARG A 104 3.74 -24.78 10.63
N ARG A 105 2.51 -24.66 11.14
CA ARG A 105 1.46 -25.69 11.01
C ARG A 105 1.14 -25.96 9.54
N ASN A 106 0.95 -24.91 8.73
CA ASN A 106 0.70 -25.04 7.30
C ASN A 106 1.83 -25.75 6.58
N TRP A 107 3.09 -25.42 6.89
CA TRP A 107 4.24 -26.09 6.32
C TRP A 107 4.33 -27.55 6.76
N LYS A 108 4.19 -27.84 8.07
CA LYS A 108 4.24 -29.19 8.65
C LYS A 108 3.17 -30.10 8.03
N LYS A 109 1.93 -29.64 7.93
CA LYS A 109 0.77 -30.43 7.42
C LYS A 109 0.60 -30.35 5.89
N ASN A 110 1.40 -29.62 5.14
CA ASN A 110 1.28 -29.55 3.68
C ASN A 110 1.51 -30.91 3.02
N LYS A 111 0.56 -31.36 2.20
CA LYS A 111 0.57 -32.63 1.44
C LYS A 111 0.86 -32.43 -0.07
N ILE A 112 0.98 -31.17 -0.57
CA ILE A 112 1.17 -30.86 -1.99
C ILE A 112 2.67 -30.71 -2.29
N PRO A 113 3.22 -31.55 -3.18
CA PRO A 113 4.68 -31.53 -3.49
C PRO A 113 5.09 -30.36 -4.39
N ASN A 114 4.18 -29.85 -5.23
CA ASN A 114 4.50 -28.76 -6.13
C ASN A 114 4.22 -27.41 -5.45
N MET A 115 5.26 -26.73 -5.01
CA MET A 115 5.13 -25.47 -4.28
C MET A 115 5.95 -24.38 -4.94
N VAL A 116 5.36 -23.19 -5.06
CA VAL A 116 6.01 -21.97 -5.53
C VAL A 116 5.96 -20.95 -4.40
N LEU A 117 7.13 -20.51 -3.95
CA LEU A 117 7.27 -19.39 -3.02
C LEU A 117 7.69 -18.16 -3.82
N SER A 118 6.97 -17.05 -3.66
CA SER A 118 7.21 -15.81 -4.40
C SER A 118 7.31 -14.61 -3.46
N SER A 119 8.44 -13.92 -3.48
CA SER A 119 8.63 -12.65 -2.76
C SER A 119 9.67 -11.78 -3.46
N ALA A 120 9.65 -10.49 -3.17
CA ALA A 120 10.68 -9.54 -3.62
C ALA A 120 12.03 -9.77 -2.89
N THR A 121 12.00 -10.35 -1.70
CA THR A 121 13.13 -10.50 -0.77
C THR A 121 13.25 -11.92 -0.24
N LEU A 122 13.03 -12.91 -1.12
CA LEU A 122 13.18 -14.31 -0.73
C LEU A 122 14.65 -14.63 -0.42
N PRO A 123 14.97 -15.31 0.71
CA PRO A 123 16.31 -15.76 1.00
C PRO A 123 16.88 -16.62 -0.13
N LYS A 124 18.19 -16.58 -0.30
CA LYS A 124 18.89 -17.39 -1.31
C LYS A 124 18.87 -18.86 -0.92
N LEU A 125 18.93 -19.77 -1.90
CA LEU A 125 18.87 -21.20 -1.64
C LEU A 125 19.90 -21.70 -0.60
N HIS A 126 21.12 -21.16 -0.63
CA HIS A 126 22.16 -21.54 0.33
C HIS A 126 21.94 -21.00 1.75
N GLU A 127 21.07 -20.01 1.92
CA GLU A 127 20.68 -19.45 3.22
C GLU A 127 19.53 -20.27 3.87
N LEU A 128 18.81 -21.06 3.07
CA LEU A 128 17.67 -21.90 3.52
C LEU A 128 18.14 -23.29 3.97
N THR A 129 19.08 -23.31 4.93
CA THR A 129 19.80 -24.51 5.36
C THR A 129 18.95 -25.54 6.09
N GLN A 130 17.78 -25.14 6.63
CA GLN A 130 16.83 -26.04 7.28
C GLN A 130 15.60 -26.31 6.39
N THR A 131 15.09 -25.29 5.74
CA THR A 131 13.88 -25.35 4.92
C THR A 131 14.02 -26.30 3.73
N ILE A 132 15.14 -26.24 2.99
CA ILE A 132 15.38 -27.10 1.81
C ILE A 132 15.51 -28.58 2.17
N PRO A 133 16.34 -28.97 3.18
CA PRO A 133 16.41 -30.35 3.61
C PRO A 133 15.08 -30.90 4.12
N ASP A 134 14.33 -30.14 4.90
CA ASP A 134 13.02 -30.54 5.40
C ASP A 134 12.04 -30.83 4.25
N PHE A 135 11.97 -29.92 3.25
CA PHE A 135 11.12 -30.14 2.09
C PHE A 135 11.52 -31.37 1.27
N LYS A 136 12.82 -31.62 1.07
CA LYS A 136 13.30 -32.83 0.39
C LYS A 136 13.03 -34.11 1.17
N ASN A 137 13.12 -34.07 2.50
CA ASN A 137 12.77 -35.21 3.34
C ASN A 137 11.28 -35.55 3.23
N LYS A 138 10.44 -34.53 3.14
CA LYS A 138 8.97 -34.67 3.00
C LYS A 138 8.57 -35.13 1.59
N PHE A 139 9.31 -34.69 0.57
CA PHE A 139 9.06 -34.99 -0.84
C PHE A 139 10.38 -35.42 -1.53
N PRO A 140 10.80 -36.70 -1.37
CA PRO A 140 12.14 -37.15 -1.79
C PRO A 140 12.47 -36.99 -3.28
N SER A 141 11.45 -36.97 -4.15
CA SER A 141 11.61 -36.78 -5.60
C SER A 141 11.56 -35.30 -6.04
N SER A 142 11.52 -34.36 -5.09
CA SER A 142 11.40 -32.94 -5.42
C SER A 142 12.71 -32.34 -5.93
N GLU A 143 12.59 -31.50 -6.95
CA GLU A 143 13.67 -30.65 -7.46
C GLU A 143 13.41 -29.19 -7.07
N ILE A 144 14.46 -28.45 -6.74
CA ILE A 144 14.36 -27.08 -6.26
C ILE A 144 15.02 -26.13 -7.25
N TYR A 145 14.23 -25.18 -7.74
CA TYR A 145 14.65 -24.18 -8.71
C TYR A 145 14.62 -22.79 -8.09
N ASN A 146 15.62 -21.98 -8.40
CA ASN A 146 15.65 -20.57 -8.05
C ASN A 146 15.44 -19.73 -9.31
N ILE A 147 14.29 -19.04 -9.38
CA ILE A 147 13.97 -18.14 -10.48
C ILE A 147 14.12 -16.72 -9.97
N VAL A 148 15.15 -16.03 -10.43
CA VAL A 148 15.45 -14.66 -10.01
C VAL A 148 15.27 -13.72 -11.20
N SER A 149 14.50 -12.64 -11.00
CA SER A 149 14.32 -11.59 -11.98
C SER A 149 14.69 -10.25 -11.35
N HIS A 150 15.61 -9.53 -11.97
CA HIS A 150 15.96 -8.17 -11.58
C HIS A 150 15.39 -7.20 -12.60
N ASP A 151 14.28 -6.55 -12.25
CA ASP A 151 13.70 -5.47 -13.07
C ASP A 151 14.54 -4.20 -12.93
N CYS A 152 15.16 -3.81 -14.02
CA CYS A 152 15.97 -2.60 -14.13
C CYS A 152 15.51 -1.68 -15.28
N LYS A 153 14.24 -1.82 -15.70
CA LYS A 153 13.67 -0.99 -16.79
C LYS A 153 13.42 0.46 -16.37
N LYS A 154 13.53 0.76 -15.08
CA LYS A 154 13.30 2.09 -14.52
C LYS A 154 14.49 2.53 -13.67
N SER A 155 14.62 3.84 -13.56
CA SER A 155 15.55 4.49 -12.64
C SER A 155 14.74 5.22 -11.57
N ILE A 156 14.84 4.74 -10.33
CA ILE A 156 14.11 5.26 -9.17
C ILE A 156 15.14 5.77 -8.16
N PRO A 157 15.61 7.04 -8.27
CA PRO A 157 16.67 7.50 -7.40
C PRO A 157 16.28 7.48 -5.92
N ILE A 158 17.21 7.05 -5.08
CA ILE A 158 17.21 7.25 -3.65
C ILE A 158 17.64 8.69 -3.38
N ILE A 159 16.86 9.39 -2.56
CA ILE A 159 17.12 10.77 -2.18
C ILE A 159 17.23 10.83 -0.65
N ASN A 160 18.30 11.44 -0.18
CA ASN A 160 18.55 11.63 1.24
C ASN A 160 17.72 12.78 1.83
N LYS A 161 17.80 12.97 3.15
CA LYS A 161 17.09 14.04 3.87
C LYS A 161 17.38 15.45 3.36
N ASP A 162 18.54 15.68 2.75
CA ASP A 162 18.99 16.98 2.25
C ASP A 162 18.68 17.18 0.76
N GLY A 163 17.97 16.25 0.12
CA GLY A 163 17.51 16.33 -1.27
C GLY A 163 18.51 15.86 -2.32
N TYR A 164 19.62 15.24 -1.91
CA TYR A 164 20.64 14.72 -2.83
C TYR A 164 20.36 13.28 -3.23
N VAL A 165 20.66 12.95 -4.47
CA VAL A 165 20.68 11.56 -4.95
C VAL A 165 21.80 10.79 -4.25
N VAL A 166 21.52 9.56 -3.82
CA VAL A 166 22.49 8.69 -3.17
C VAL A 166 22.83 7.52 -4.08
N LEU A 167 24.11 7.32 -4.26
CA LEU A 167 24.73 6.21 -4.98
C LEU A 167 25.93 5.69 -4.18
N PRO A 168 26.40 4.46 -4.42
CA PRO A 168 27.56 3.90 -3.73
C PRO A 168 28.78 4.85 -3.62
N HIS A 169 29.10 5.57 -4.68
CA HIS A 169 30.28 6.46 -4.71
C HIS A 169 30.17 7.72 -3.83
N TYR A 170 29.00 7.99 -3.25
CA TYR A 170 28.81 9.10 -2.30
C TYR A 170 28.93 8.65 -0.83
N LEU A 171 29.00 7.33 -0.54
CA LEU A 171 28.78 6.81 0.80
C LEU A 171 30.04 6.80 1.67
N SER A 172 31.24 6.74 1.09
CA SER A 172 32.49 6.75 1.86
C SER A 172 33.64 7.38 1.09
N ASP A 173 34.51 8.09 1.80
CA ASP A 173 35.79 8.59 1.32
C ASP A 173 36.86 7.49 1.34
N ASN A 174 36.64 6.40 2.05
CA ASN A 174 37.49 5.23 2.11
C ASN A 174 37.19 4.24 0.98
N TYR A 175 38.17 3.99 0.13
CA TYR A 175 38.01 3.09 -1.01
C TYR A 175 37.75 1.64 -0.61
N ASP A 176 38.32 1.15 0.50
CA ASP A 176 38.08 -0.22 0.97
C ASP A 176 36.60 -0.43 1.38
N GLU A 177 35.97 0.60 1.92
CA GLU A 177 34.52 0.56 2.20
C GLU A 177 33.72 0.55 0.91
N ILE A 178 34.10 1.32 -0.08
CA ILE A 178 33.47 1.32 -1.41
C ILE A 178 33.56 -0.06 -2.07
N LEU A 179 34.67 -0.76 -1.93
CA LEU A 179 34.81 -2.13 -2.43
C LEU A 179 33.83 -3.09 -1.76
N LYS A 180 33.62 -2.97 -0.45
CA LYS A 180 32.61 -3.75 0.29
C LYS A 180 31.20 -3.41 -0.19
N ILE A 181 30.87 -2.12 -0.31
CA ILE A 181 29.59 -1.64 -0.81
C ILE A 181 29.33 -2.13 -2.24
N ALA A 182 30.31 -2.01 -3.13
CA ALA A 182 30.19 -2.47 -4.51
C ALA A 182 29.98 -3.99 -4.59
N THR A 183 30.68 -4.75 -3.74
CA THR A 183 30.52 -6.22 -3.64
C THR A 183 29.14 -6.58 -3.11
N HIS A 184 28.63 -5.85 -2.12
CA HIS A 184 27.26 -6.01 -1.63
C HIS A 184 26.24 -5.75 -2.76
N CYS A 185 26.36 -4.64 -3.50
CA CYS A 185 25.48 -4.31 -4.62
C CYS A 185 25.53 -5.35 -5.76
N GLU A 186 26.69 -5.96 -6.01
CA GLU A 186 26.83 -7.05 -6.98
C GLU A 186 26.06 -8.30 -6.55
N ASN A 187 26.01 -8.58 -5.24
CA ASN A 187 25.25 -9.69 -4.66
C ASN A 187 23.75 -9.40 -4.56
N TYR A 188 23.35 -8.11 -4.55
CA TYR A 188 21.98 -7.64 -4.41
C TYR A 188 21.56 -6.78 -5.60
N LEU A 189 21.46 -7.39 -6.78
CA LEU A 189 21.15 -6.70 -8.03
C LEU A 189 19.77 -6.00 -8.04
N THR A 190 18.91 -6.30 -7.10
CA THR A 190 17.63 -5.58 -6.88
C THR A 190 17.87 -4.09 -6.64
N LEU A 191 19.00 -3.71 -6.02
CA LEU A 191 19.36 -2.32 -5.77
C LEU A 191 19.62 -1.52 -7.05
N LEU A 192 19.97 -2.17 -8.16
CA LEU A 192 20.23 -1.48 -9.45
C LEU A 192 19.04 -0.65 -9.93
N ARG A 193 17.81 -1.06 -9.61
CA ARG A 193 16.61 -0.31 -9.93
C ARG A 193 16.63 1.10 -9.34
N TYR A 194 17.27 1.26 -8.19
CA TYR A 194 17.30 2.50 -7.41
C TYR A 194 18.53 3.38 -7.70
N PHE A 195 19.40 2.96 -8.58
CA PHE A 195 20.52 3.78 -9.05
C PHE A 195 20.04 4.77 -10.11
N ASP A 196 20.27 6.06 -9.89
CA ASP A 196 19.97 7.08 -10.89
C ASP A 196 20.84 6.92 -12.11
N LEU A 197 20.23 6.73 -13.28
CA LEU A 197 20.95 6.45 -14.50
C LEU A 197 21.85 7.61 -14.92
N LYS A 198 21.38 8.86 -14.76
CA LYS A 198 22.17 10.04 -15.13
C LYS A 198 23.44 10.13 -14.29
N GLU A 199 23.31 10.04 -12.98
CA GLU A 199 24.46 10.07 -12.05
C GLU A 199 25.43 8.91 -12.31
N VAL A 200 24.92 7.73 -12.64
CA VAL A 200 25.73 6.56 -13.02
C VAL A 200 26.54 6.83 -14.28
N VAL A 201 25.92 7.37 -15.33
CA VAL A 201 26.58 7.67 -16.61
C VAL A 201 27.59 8.80 -16.44
N ASP A 202 27.26 9.84 -15.68
CA ASP A 202 28.15 10.95 -15.38
C ASP A 202 29.41 10.45 -14.64
N PHE A 203 29.23 9.54 -13.65
CA PHE A 203 30.34 8.92 -12.95
C PHE A 203 31.24 8.08 -13.86
N ILE A 204 30.66 7.21 -14.66
CA ILE A 204 31.40 6.38 -15.63
C ILE A 204 32.22 7.26 -16.56
N THR A 205 31.59 8.30 -17.11
CA THR A 205 32.22 9.22 -18.06
C THR A 205 33.39 9.97 -17.43
N TYR A 206 33.20 10.47 -16.21
CA TYR A 206 34.24 11.19 -15.48
C TYR A 206 35.47 10.32 -15.19
N VAL A 207 35.25 9.13 -14.63
CA VAL A 207 36.33 8.19 -14.27
C VAL A 207 37.13 7.73 -15.49
N LEU A 208 36.43 7.40 -16.58
CA LEU A 208 37.09 6.94 -17.81
C LEU A 208 37.83 8.06 -18.53
N LYS A 209 37.23 9.24 -18.64
CA LYS A 209 37.85 10.41 -19.29
C LYS A 209 39.16 10.82 -18.60
N ASN A 210 39.24 10.65 -17.29
CA ASN A 210 40.42 11.04 -16.51
C ASN A 210 41.38 9.83 -16.29
N ASN A 211 41.16 8.66 -16.92
CA ASN A 211 41.97 7.46 -16.80
C ASN A 211 42.19 6.99 -15.35
N MET A 212 41.13 7.11 -14.50
CA MET A 212 41.22 6.78 -13.08
C MET A 212 40.85 5.33 -12.76
N ALA A 213 40.66 4.48 -13.76
CA ALA A 213 40.36 3.07 -13.62
C ALA A 213 41.34 2.18 -14.37
N ASN A 214 41.35 0.88 -14.03
CA ASN A 214 42.15 -0.11 -14.70
C ASN A 214 41.79 -0.19 -16.20
N ASN A 215 42.80 -0.33 -17.07
CA ASN A 215 42.64 -0.46 -18.53
C ASN A 215 41.68 -1.59 -18.96
N LYS A 216 41.43 -2.59 -18.10
CA LYS A 216 40.41 -3.62 -18.33
C LYS A 216 38.98 -3.05 -18.43
N MET A 217 38.77 -1.86 -17.89
CA MET A 217 37.46 -1.18 -17.86
C MET A 217 37.19 -0.33 -19.09
N ASN A 218 37.82 -0.55 -20.21
CA ASN A 218 37.48 0.11 -21.47
C ASN A 218 36.08 -0.30 -21.94
N LEU A 219 35.25 0.68 -22.29
CA LEU A 219 33.86 0.45 -22.72
C LEU A 219 33.75 -0.53 -23.90
N ALA A 220 34.63 -0.43 -24.89
CA ALA A 220 34.65 -1.31 -26.05
C ALA A 220 34.89 -2.80 -25.73
N ARG A 221 35.35 -3.12 -24.51
CA ARG A 221 35.51 -4.50 -24.04
C ARG A 221 34.30 -5.04 -23.29
N HIS A 222 33.37 -4.20 -22.94
CA HIS A 222 32.20 -4.54 -22.13
C HIS A 222 30.89 -4.43 -22.90
N PHE A 223 30.88 -3.67 -23.98
CA PHE A 223 29.70 -3.44 -24.83
C PHE A 223 30.13 -3.74 -26.27
N ASP A 224 29.86 -4.96 -26.73
CA ASP A 224 30.26 -5.43 -28.06
C ASP A 224 29.32 -4.88 -29.14
N SER A 225 28.06 -4.59 -28.77
CA SER A 225 27.02 -4.06 -29.66
C SER A 225 26.22 -2.93 -29.00
N LEU A 226 25.47 -2.19 -29.82
CA LEU A 226 24.53 -1.18 -29.32
C LEU A 226 23.39 -1.78 -28.48
N ASP A 227 23.02 -3.02 -28.75
CA ASP A 227 21.97 -3.73 -28.01
C ASP A 227 22.38 -4.06 -26.58
N ASP A 228 23.70 -4.16 -26.33
CA ASP A 228 24.25 -4.36 -24.98
C ASP A 228 24.16 -3.11 -24.12
N ILE A 229 24.00 -1.92 -24.74
CA ILE A 229 23.90 -0.64 -24.05
C ILE A 229 22.47 -0.43 -23.54
N ASN A 230 22.11 -1.17 -22.52
CA ASN A 230 20.84 -1.02 -21.81
C ASN A 230 21.04 -0.60 -20.35
N MET A 231 20.00 -0.10 -19.73
CA MET A 231 20.06 0.45 -18.36
C MET A 231 20.63 -0.55 -17.34
N LYS A 232 20.31 -1.83 -17.46
CA LYS A 232 20.79 -2.88 -16.56
C LYS A 232 22.31 -3.07 -16.72
N ASN A 233 22.78 -3.21 -17.96
CA ASN A 233 24.19 -3.45 -18.24
C ASN A 233 25.06 -2.24 -17.87
N ILE A 234 24.56 -1.01 -18.11
CA ILE A 234 25.25 0.22 -17.67
C ILE A 234 25.42 0.24 -16.15
N LYS A 235 24.40 -0.10 -15.38
CA LYS A 235 24.46 -0.12 -13.91
C LYS A 235 25.32 -1.26 -13.38
N ILE A 236 25.33 -2.42 -14.03
CA ILE A 236 26.26 -3.52 -13.71
C ILE A 236 27.69 -3.09 -14.01
N TYR A 237 27.92 -2.44 -15.15
CA TYR A 237 29.24 -1.91 -15.50
C TYR A 237 29.72 -0.87 -14.48
N TYR A 238 28.83 0.00 -14.00
CA TYR A 238 29.15 0.95 -12.94
C TYR A 238 29.66 0.27 -11.66
N ILE A 239 29.02 -0.82 -11.21
CA ILE A 239 29.49 -1.58 -10.03
C ILE A 239 30.87 -2.20 -10.30
N LYS A 240 31.07 -2.79 -11.48
CA LYS A 240 32.37 -3.33 -11.87
C LYS A 240 33.45 -2.25 -11.94
N LEU A 241 33.10 -1.07 -12.45
CA LEU A 241 34.00 0.07 -12.52
C LEU A 241 34.43 0.53 -11.12
N LEU A 242 33.52 0.64 -10.16
CA LEU A 242 33.82 0.98 -8.77
C LEU A 242 34.86 0.04 -8.17
N LYS A 243 34.80 -1.27 -8.48
CA LYS A 243 35.76 -2.28 -8.00
C LYS A 243 37.11 -2.23 -8.71
N ASN A 244 37.22 -1.49 -9.79
CA ASN A 244 38.43 -1.41 -10.63
C ASN A 244 39.02 0.01 -10.72
N ILE A 245 38.65 0.91 -9.83
CA ILE A 245 39.26 2.22 -9.71
C ILE A 245 40.67 2.08 -9.15
N VAL A 246 41.60 2.89 -9.62
CA VAL A 246 42.93 2.99 -9.04
C VAL A 246 42.81 3.63 -7.66
N ALA A 247 43.19 2.91 -6.60
CA ALA A 247 42.95 3.31 -5.21
C ALA A 247 43.44 4.74 -4.91
N ASN A 248 44.60 5.13 -5.41
CA ASN A 248 45.17 6.46 -5.22
C ASN A 248 44.34 7.59 -5.88
N CYS A 249 43.45 7.28 -6.83
CA CYS A 249 42.59 8.24 -7.48
C CYS A 249 41.29 8.47 -6.70
N TRP A 250 40.94 7.60 -5.75
CA TRP A 250 39.68 7.66 -5.05
C TRP A 250 39.44 8.97 -4.29
N PRO A 251 40.38 9.52 -3.51
CA PRO A 251 40.18 10.79 -2.83
C PRO A 251 39.83 11.94 -3.78
N THR A 252 40.43 11.96 -4.98
CA THR A 252 40.15 12.98 -6.01
C THR A 252 38.73 12.83 -6.56
N ILE A 253 38.31 11.59 -6.83
CA ILE A 253 36.95 11.26 -7.31
C ILE A 253 35.94 11.67 -6.25
N TYR A 254 36.13 11.25 -5.02
CA TYR A 254 35.21 11.53 -3.92
C TYR A 254 35.06 13.03 -3.65
N SER A 255 36.20 13.75 -3.59
CA SER A 255 36.20 15.20 -3.42
C SER A 255 35.45 15.90 -4.56
N TYR A 256 35.68 15.50 -5.81
CA TYR A 256 34.98 16.07 -6.96
C TYR A 256 33.47 15.91 -6.82
N TYR A 257 32.99 14.69 -6.60
CA TYR A 257 31.54 14.41 -6.53
C TYR A 257 30.87 15.01 -5.31
N THR A 258 31.53 15.07 -4.17
CA THR A 258 30.95 15.71 -2.97
C THR A 258 30.88 17.23 -3.07
N THR A 259 31.79 17.87 -3.80
CA THR A 259 31.81 19.34 -3.96
C THR A 259 30.95 19.83 -5.12
N THR A 260 30.80 19.07 -6.19
CA THR A 260 30.09 19.47 -7.41
C THR A 260 28.65 19.04 -7.49
N ARG A 261 28.23 18.06 -6.66
CA ARG A 261 26.84 17.56 -6.69
C ARG A 261 25.84 18.64 -6.33
N THR A 262 24.72 18.65 -7.02
CA THR A 262 23.60 19.56 -6.76
C THR A 262 22.41 18.79 -6.19
N PRO A 263 21.66 19.37 -5.24
CA PRO A 263 20.46 18.70 -4.73
C PRO A 263 19.43 18.59 -5.86
N ARG A 264 18.82 17.41 -5.98
CA ARG A 264 17.75 17.15 -6.95
C ARG A 264 16.42 17.72 -6.47
N ILE A 265 16.25 17.77 -5.17
CA ILE A 265 15.15 18.41 -4.50
C ILE A 265 15.77 19.54 -3.69
N LEU A 266 15.38 20.77 -3.99
CA LEU A 266 15.80 21.92 -3.23
C LEU A 266 15.19 21.80 -1.83
N SER A 267 16.00 21.40 -0.84
CA SER A 267 15.62 21.55 0.55
C SER A 267 15.49 23.04 0.81
N ASN A 268 14.54 23.45 1.67
CA ASN A 268 14.17 24.82 2.03
C ASN A 268 15.33 25.79 2.28
N GLU A 269 16.12 26.06 1.28
CA GLU A 269 16.99 27.22 1.27
C GLU A 269 16.12 28.42 0.91
N THR A 270 15.88 29.30 1.86
CA THR A 270 15.36 30.63 1.59
C THR A 270 16.36 31.33 0.72
N VAL A 271 15.97 31.58 -0.51
CA VAL A 271 16.70 32.48 -1.39
C VAL A 271 16.23 33.86 -0.98
N ASP A 272 17.18 34.78 -0.69
CA ASP A 272 16.86 36.18 -0.44
C ASP A 272 16.32 36.85 -1.73
N ALA A 273 15.79 38.05 -1.59
CA ALA A 273 15.26 38.82 -2.72
C ALA A 273 16.30 39.11 -3.84
N LYS A 274 17.55 38.72 -3.63
CA LYS A 274 18.67 38.88 -4.59
C LYS A 274 19.14 37.55 -5.17
N GLY A 275 18.48 36.42 -4.84
CA GLY A 275 18.85 35.10 -5.35
C GLY A 275 20.03 34.42 -4.63
N THR A 276 20.46 34.97 -3.49
CA THR A 276 21.58 34.41 -2.71
C THR A 276 21.05 33.33 -1.75
N ARG A 277 21.67 32.16 -1.76
CA ARG A 277 21.30 31.04 -0.88
C ARG A 277 21.68 31.37 0.57
N ILE A 278 20.70 31.37 1.46
CA ILE A 278 20.92 31.49 2.90
C ILE A 278 21.05 30.08 3.48
N SER A 279 22.26 29.66 3.70
CA SER A 279 22.57 28.40 4.39
C SER A 279 22.16 28.51 5.86
N LYS A 280 21.29 27.63 6.34
CA LYS A 280 20.95 27.55 7.75
C LYS A 280 21.99 26.74 8.52
N SER A 281 22.79 27.43 9.29
CA SER A 281 23.52 26.80 10.40
C SER A 281 22.73 26.97 11.70
N LYS A 282 22.72 25.88 12.48
CA LYS A 282 22.35 25.70 13.88
C LYS A 282 20.92 25.27 14.20
N SER A 283 20.90 24.07 14.77
CA SER A 283 19.83 23.48 15.56
C SER A 283 19.48 24.40 16.74
N VAL A 284 18.22 24.80 16.81
CA VAL A 284 17.62 25.27 18.06
C VAL A 284 16.83 24.12 18.64
N GLY A 285 17.06 23.84 19.91
CA GLY A 285 16.42 22.79 20.68
C GLY A 285 14.89 22.89 20.74
N PRO A 286 14.21 21.91 21.28
CA PRO A 286 12.77 21.79 21.21
C PRO A 286 12.09 22.87 22.05
N GLY A 287 11.66 23.93 21.40
CA GLY A 287 10.76 24.94 21.94
C GLY A 287 9.34 24.57 21.57
N THR A 288 8.65 24.09 22.54
CA THR A 288 7.23 23.74 22.55
C THR A 288 6.33 24.89 22.11
N SER A 289 5.61 24.69 21.02
CA SER A 289 4.23 25.16 20.91
C SER A 289 3.41 24.06 20.27
N VAL A 290 2.86 23.23 21.13
CA VAL A 290 1.90 22.18 20.80
C VAL A 290 0.59 22.89 20.47
N PHE A 291 0.23 22.91 19.22
CA PHE A 291 -1.13 23.19 18.82
C PHE A 291 -1.95 21.90 19.07
N ASN A 292 -2.63 21.87 20.22
CA ASN A 292 -3.65 20.85 20.44
C ASN A 292 -4.90 21.23 19.64
N PRO A 293 -5.39 20.35 18.76
CA PRO A 293 -6.73 20.55 18.22
C PRO A 293 -7.74 20.50 19.39
N PRO A 294 -8.79 21.32 19.35
CA PRO A 294 -9.78 21.31 20.42
C PRO A 294 -10.43 19.93 20.51
N SER A 295 -10.30 19.29 21.67
CA SER A 295 -11.09 18.10 21.97
C SER A 295 -12.56 18.51 22.06
N LEU A 296 -13.43 17.79 21.36
CA LEU A 296 -14.89 18.00 21.31
C LEU A 296 -15.63 17.63 22.60
N ASN A 297 -14.99 17.76 23.75
CA ASN A 297 -15.67 17.62 25.04
C ASN A 297 -15.71 19.00 25.70
N GLY A 298 -16.82 19.64 25.51
CA GLY A 298 -17.48 20.73 26.20
C GLY A 298 -16.78 21.46 27.35
N ALA A 299 -15.69 22.23 27.06
CA ALA A 299 -15.20 23.26 27.95
C ALA A 299 -15.18 24.60 27.21
N PRO A 300 -15.59 25.72 27.83
CA PRO A 300 -15.72 27.00 27.16
C PRO A 300 -14.37 27.55 26.73
N LEU A 301 -14.28 27.93 25.46
CA LEU A 301 -13.14 28.63 24.86
C LEU A 301 -12.91 29.96 25.59
N SER A 302 -11.78 30.08 26.28
CA SER A 302 -11.28 31.37 26.76
C SER A 302 -10.91 32.23 25.54
N ARG A 303 -11.50 33.42 25.49
CA ARG A 303 -11.20 34.47 24.50
C ARG A 303 -9.70 34.73 24.51
N VAL A 304 -9.04 34.39 23.41
CA VAL A 304 -7.71 34.95 23.07
C VAL A 304 -7.96 36.33 22.48
N ALA A 305 -7.39 37.35 23.13
CA ALA A 305 -7.48 38.74 22.71
C ALA A 305 -6.97 38.90 21.27
N SER A 306 -7.68 39.72 20.48
CA SER A 306 -7.29 40.12 19.16
C SER A 306 -5.96 40.88 19.21
N GLU A 307 -4.87 40.21 18.85
CA GLU A 307 -3.63 40.89 18.54
C GLU A 307 -3.74 41.53 17.16
N GLN A 308 -3.41 42.79 17.13
CA GLN A 308 -3.38 43.63 15.95
C GLN A 308 -2.51 43.02 14.86
N PHE A 309 -3.03 43.04 13.65
CA PHE A 309 -2.35 42.58 12.43
C PHE A 309 -1.14 43.49 12.14
N VAL A 310 0.00 43.12 12.69
CA VAL A 310 1.29 43.61 12.22
C VAL A 310 1.66 42.70 11.04
N PRO A 311 2.05 43.22 9.87
CA PRO A 311 2.52 42.40 8.79
C PRO A 311 3.80 41.69 9.27
N GLN A 312 3.66 40.46 9.72
CA GLN A 312 4.80 39.63 10.09
C GLN A 312 5.64 39.41 8.84
N GLN A 313 6.85 39.90 8.88
CA GLN A 313 7.92 39.39 8.04
C GLN A 313 7.85 37.86 8.08
N PRO A 314 8.01 37.14 6.95
CA PRO A 314 7.89 35.72 6.90
C PRO A 314 8.79 35.10 7.98
N SER A 315 8.17 34.55 9.03
CA SER A 315 8.85 33.87 10.11
C SER A 315 9.79 32.85 9.51
N GLN A 316 11.06 32.93 9.84
CA GLN A 316 12.08 32.01 9.37
C GLN A 316 11.60 30.58 9.71
N PRO A 317 11.52 29.66 8.75
CA PRO A 317 11.10 28.31 9.04
C PRO A 317 12.08 27.70 10.02
N VAL A 318 11.57 27.27 11.19
CA VAL A 318 12.32 26.49 12.18
C VAL A 318 12.86 25.28 11.46
N GLY A 319 14.18 25.11 11.46
CA GLY A 319 14.87 24.08 10.71
C GLY A 319 14.55 22.66 11.19
N THR A 320 13.52 22.08 10.64
CA THR A 320 13.36 20.64 10.57
C THR A 320 13.65 20.25 9.14
N SER A 321 14.75 19.51 8.93
CA SER A 321 15.03 18.86 7.66
C SER A 321 13.87 17.93 7.35
N GLY A 322 12.93 18.37 6.55
CA GLY A 322 11.74 17.60 6.28
C GLY A 322 11.08 18.01 4.99
N ALA A 323 10.65 17.04 4.21
CA ALA A 323 9.83 17.30 3.07
C ALA A 323 8.55 18.03 3.48
N TYR A 324 8.23 19.13 2.82
CA TYR A 324 6.98 19.88 3.01
C TYR A 324 5.95 19.38 2.00
N ILE A 325 5.54 18.14 2.17
CA ILE A 325 4.71 17.41 1.19
C ILE A 325 3.47 18.19 0.75
N THR A 326 2.92 19.01 1.64
CA THR A 326 1.70 19.77 1.37
C THR A 326 1.94 21.23 0.98
N THR A 327 3.18 21.70 0.98
CA THR A 327 3.51 23.10 0.73
C THR A 327 4.73 23.30 -0.19
N LYS A 328 5.86 23.73 0.38
CA LYS A 328 6.99 24.33 -0.33
C LYS A 328 7.66 23.45 -1.39
N ASP A 329 7.67 22.14 -1.21
CA ASP A 329 8.32 21.19 -2.13
C ASP A 329 7.37 20.21 -2.78
N SER A 330 6.06 20.36 -2.55
CA SER A 330 5.03 19.49 -3.12
C SER A 330 5.08 19.45 -4.66
N TYR A 331 5.49 20.52 -5.31
CA TYR A 331 5.65 20.59 -6.77
C TYR A 331 6.70 19.61 -7.32
N THR A 332 7.58 19.10 -6.45
CA THR A 332 8.58 18.09 -6.83
C THR A 332 8.02 16.67 -6.90
N LEU A 333 6.79 16.46 -6.41
CA LEU A 333 6.07 15.20 -6.49
C LEU A 333 5.26 15.18 -7.79
N LYS A 334 5.88 14.62 -8.83
CA LYS A 334 5.39 14.68 -10.22
C LYS A 334 4.75 13.36 -10.64
N ASP A 335 3.89 13.44 -11.64
CA ASP A 335 3.38 12.34 -12.46
C ASP A 335 2.48 11.31 -11.74
N GLY A 336 2.35 11.35 -10.42
CA GLY A 336 1.46 10.42 -9.72
C GLY A 336 1.51 10.48 -8.20
N PRO A 337 0.73 9.61 -7.54
CA PRO A 337 0.57 9.58 -6.10
C PRO A 337 1.87 9.30 -5.34
N THR A 338 1.89 9.78 -4.11
CA THR A 338 2.99 9.56 -3.15
C THR A 338 2.52 8.65 -2.01
N ILE A 339 3.37 7.71 -1.58
CA ILE A 339 3.19 6.99 -0.32
C ILE A 339 4.14 7.52 0.75
N PHE A 340 3.64 7.73 1.96
CA PHE A 340 4.44 8.04 3.14
C PHE A 340 4.32 6.88 4.14
N ILE A 341 5.42 6.20 4.43
CA ILE A 341 5.47 5.07 5.35
C ILE A 341 6.01 5.54 6.69
N SER A 342 5.26 5.29 7.76
CA SER A 342 5.62 5.69 9.14
C SER A 342 5.02 4.71 10.14
N ASN A 343 5.63 4.59 11.33
CA ASN A 343 5.02 3.87 12.44
C ASN A 343 3.94 4.74 13.12
N ASP A 344 4.20 6.04 13.25
CA ASP A 344 3.27 7.00 13.84
C ASP A 344 2.51 7.77 12.76
N ILE A 345 1.49 7.11 12.20
CA ILE A 345 0.65 7.63 11.12
C ILE A 345 -0.06 8.92 11.53
N GLU A 346 -0.59 8.97 12.75
CA GLU A 346 -1.33 10.14 13.24
C GLU A 346 -0.44 11.37 13.34
N LYS A 347 0.81 11.19 13.77
CA LYS A 347 1.78 12.28 13.85
C LYS A 347 2.08 12.87 12.47
N ILE A 348 2.25 12.01 11.46
CA ILE A 348 2.47 12.46 10.08
C ILE A 348 1.21 13.13 9.54
N ALA A 349 0.02 12.61 9.81
CA ALA A 349 -1.24 13.22 9.42
C ALA A 349 -1.40 14.63 10.02
N LYS A 350 -1.17 14.77 11.33
CA LYS A 350 -1.16 16.08 12.02
C LYS A 350 -0.12 17.02 11.44
N PHE A 351 1.07 16.51 11.13
CA PHE A 351 2.12 17.30 10.47
C PHE A 351 1.68 17.82 9.08
N CYS A 352 1.01 17.00 8.27
CA CYS A 352 0.49 17.43 6.98
C CYS A 352 -0.54 18.57 7.11
N ILE A 353 -1.44 18.48 8.10
CA ILE A 353 -2.41 19.55 8.38
C ILE A 353 -1.68 20.86 8.76
N GLN A 354 -0.68 20.78 9.65
CA GLN A 354 0.11 21.94 10.06
C GLN A 354 0.87 22.56 8.89
N GLN A 355 1.47 21.73 8.02
CA GLN A 355 2.21 22.22 6.84
C GLN A 355 1.29 22.86 5.80
N ALA A 356 0.04 22.46 5.69
CA ALA A 356 -0.94 23.09 4.82
C ALA A 356 -1.22 24.54 5.22
N ASN A 357 -0.93 24.90 6.50
CA ASN A 357 -1.04 26.26 7.03
C ASN A 357 -2.40 26.92 6.74
N ILE A 358 -3.48 26.15 6.99
CA ILE A 358 -4.85 26.61 6.80
C ILE A 358 -5.21 27.55 7.97
N PRO A 359 -5.68 28.78 7.73
CA PRO A 359 -6.08 29.69 8.78
C PRO A 359 -7.21 29.10 9.64
N SER A 360 -7.21 29.37 10.95
CA SER A 360 -8.21 28.85 11.89
C SER A 360 -9.63 29.17 11.46
N ILE A 361 -9.87 30.35 10.92
CA ILE A 361 -11.20 30.78 10.46
C ILE A 361 -11.72 29.92 9.29
N VAL A 362 -10.82 29.51 8.39
CA VAL A 362 -11.16 28.60 7.27
C VAL A 362 -11.44 27.20 7.79
N MET A 363 -10.64 26.74 8.75
CA MET A 363 -10.86 25.43 9.41
C MET A 363 -12.22 25.41 10.12
N GLU A 364 -12.53 26.45 10.90
CA GLU A 364 -13.82 26.56 11.59
C GLU A 364 -15.02 26.59 10.61
N ASP A 365 -14.91 27.29 9.48
CA ASP A 365 -15.96 27.31 8.46
C ASP A 365 -16.18 25.91 7.87
N ILE A 366 -15.10 25.19 7.53
CA ILE A 366 -15.18 23.82 7.02
C ILE A 366 -15.80 22.90 8.07
N MET A 367 -15.36 22.98 9.32
CA MET A 367 -15.89 22.17 10.42
C MET A 367 -17.38 22.42 10.63
N LYS A 368 -17.82 23.69 10.61
CA LYS A 368 -19.24 24.04 10.67
C LYS A 368 -20.05 23.46 9.50
N LYS A 369 -19.48 23.46 8.28
CA LYS A 369 -20.12 22.84 7.11
C LYS A 369 -20.21 21.32 7.27
N ILE A 370 -19.14 20.67 7.74
CA ILE A 370 -19.12 19.22 8.01
C ILE A 370 -20.17 18.87 9.06
N GLN A 371 -20.21 19.57 10.20
CA GLN A 371 -21.21 19.35 11.25
C GLN A 371 -22.64 19.56 10.76
N TYR A 372 -22.88 20.63 10.01
CA TYR A 372 -24.18 20.89 9.40
C TYR A 372 -24.61 19.76 8.46
N ASN A 373 -23.69 19.31 7.59
CA ASN A 373 -23.95 18.19 6.68
C ASN A 373 -24.19 16.88 7.42
N ASN A 374 -23.51 16.62 8.53
CA ASN A 374 -23.73 15.42 9.34
C ASN A 374 -25.15 15.36 9.91
N VAL A 375 -25.67 16.49 10.40
CA VAL A 375 -27.06 16.57 10.87
C VAL A 375 -28.08 16.28 9.75
N LEU A 376 -27.82 16.83 8.56
CA LEU A 376 -28.68 16.57 7.39
C LEU A 376 -28.61 15.10 6.94
N ASN A 377 -27.43 14.52 6.97
CA ASN A 377 -27.24 13.12 6.56
C ASN A 377 -27.86 12.13 7.56
N THR A 378 -27.82 12.44 8.86
CA THR A 378 -28.55 11.65 9.87
C THR A 378 -30.06 11.68 9.61
N ARG A 379 -30.62 12.86 9.29
CA ARG A 379 -32.04 12.99 8.92
C ARG A 379 -32.36 12.24 7.63
N LEU A 380 -31.46 12.33 6.64
CA LEU A 380 -31.61 11.62 5.36
C LEU A 380 -31.64 10.10 5.55
N ALA A 381 -30.74 9.54 6.36
CA ALA A 381 -30.69 8.11 6.68
C ALA A 381 -31.98 7.63 7.36
N LEU A 382 -32.58 8.45 8.25
CA LEU A 382 -33.86 8.13 8.86
C LEU A 382 -34.98 8.09 7.81
N LEU A 383 -35.02 9.07 6.92
CA LEU A 383 -36.03 9.12 5.85
C LEU A 383 -35.86 7.99 4.83
N GLU A 384 -34.62 7.57 4.52
CA GLU A 384 -34.37 6.43 3.68
C GLU A 384 -34.86 5.13 4.33
N SER A 385 -34.66 4.98 5.65
CA SER A 385 -35.18 3.84 6.40
C SER A 385 -36.75 3.86 6.43
N GLU A 386 -37.35 5.01 6.65
CA GLU A 386 -38.82 5.15 6.60
C GLU A 386 -39.38 4.83 5.21
N TYR A 387 -38.69 5.30 4.16
CA TYR A 387 -39.03 5.00 2.77
C TYR A 387 -38.99 3.50 2.46
N GLU A 388 -37.94 2.78 2.91
CA GLU A 388 -37.82 1.34 2.71
C GLU A 388 -38.93 0.59 3.45
N ILE A 389 -39.22 0.95 4.70
CA ILE A 389 -40.30 0.36 5.50
C ILE A 389 -41.67 0.55 4.80
N GLU A 390 -41.97 1.75 4.31
CA GLU A 390 -43.25 2.02 3.62
C GLU A 390 -43.32 1.29 2.27
N LYS A 391 -42.22 1.20 1.56
CA LYS A 391 -42.11 0.44 0.31
C LYS A 391 -42.34 -1.06 0.53
N ASP A 392 -41.74 -1.66 1.58
CA ASP A 392 -41.94 -3.06 1.92
C ASP A 392 -43.38 -3.34 2.37
N LYS A 393 -44.04 -2.43 3.08
CA LYS A 393 -45.47 -2.52 3.42
C LYS A 393 -46.36 -2.56 2.17
N ILE A 394 -46.05 -1.71 1.20
CA ILE A 394 -46.77 -1.68 -0.09
C ILE A 394 -46.54 -2.95 -0.88
N GLU A 395 -45.30 -3.42 -0.97
CA GLU A 395 -44.97 -4.67 -1.68
C GLU A 395 -45.61 -5.90 -1.01
N SER A 396 -45.66 -5.94 0.32
CA SER A 396 -46.32 -7.04 1.06
C SER A 396 -47.84 -6.98 0.91
N ALA A 397 -48.45 -5.81 0.90
CA ALA A 397 -49.89 -5.63 0.64
C ALA A 397 -50.26 -6.09 -0.78
N VAL A 398 -49.44 -5.75 -1.78
CA VAL A 398 -49.59 -6.23 -3.18
C VAL A 398 -49.44 -7.73 -3.29
N LYS A 399 -48.45 -8.35 -2.60
CA LYS A 399 -48.27 -9.81 -2.58
C LYS A 399 -49.44 -10.53 -1.94
N ASN A 400 -49.98 -9.99 -0.85
CA ASN A 400 -51.15 -10.56 -0.14
C ASN A 400 -52.43 -10.44 -0.97
N SER A 401 -52.61 -9.36 -1.72
CA SER A 401 -53.77 -9.19 -2.62
C SER A 401 -53.70 -10.11 -3.84
N VAL A 402 -52.51 -10.42 -4.34
CA VAL A 402 -52.31 -11.39 -5.44
C VAL A 402 -52.40 -12.85 -4.94
N GLY A 403 -52.03 -13.12 -3.68
CA GLY A 403 -52.09 -14.48 -3.08
C GLY A 403 -53.53 -14.93 -2.73
N SER A 404 -54.47 -14.00 -2.56
CA SER A 404 -55.89 -14.32 -2.26
C SER A 404 -56.74 -14.61 -3.51
N LEU A 405 -56.21 -14.34 -4.71
CA LEU A 405 -56.88 -14.69 -5.97
C LEU A 405 -56.40 -16.06 -6.47
N GLY A 406 -57.22 -17.07 -6.21
CA GLY A 406 -56.98 -18.48 -6.48
C GLY A 406 -56.53 -18.81 -7.90
N ARG A 407 -55.85 -19.93 -8.02
CA ARG A 407 -55.04 -20.51 -9.08
C ARG A 407 -55.66 -20.71 -10.48
N ASN A 408 -56.79 -20.11 -10.83
CA ASN A 408 -57.48 -20.37 -12.10
C ASN A 408 -58.05 -19.10 -12.76
N LYS A 409 -57.17 -18.19 -13.24
CA LYS A 409 -57.60 -17.17 -14.23
C LYS A 409 -56.53 -16.88 -15.28
N SER A 410 -56.98 -16.76 -16.55
CA SER A 410 -56.23 -16.53 -17.73
C SER A 410 -55.56 -15.14 -17.76
N THR A 411 -54.39 -15.03 -18.39
CA THR A 411 -53.55 -13.83 -18.56
C THR A 411 -54.30 -12.58 -19.13
N LYS A 412 -55.49 -12.77 -19.69
CA LYS A 412 -56.34 -11.67 -20.21
C LYS A 412 -57.14 -10.95 -19.12
N ASP A 413 -57.46 -11.65 -18.06
CA ASP A 413 -58.23 -11.08 -16.96
C ASP A 413 -57.36 -10.21 -16.02
N ILE A 414 -56.08 -10.51 -15.92
CA ILE A 414 -55.12 -9.74 -15.11
C ILE A 414 -54.91 -8.31 -15.66
N ARG A 415 -55.04 -8.10 -16.98
CA ARG A 415 -54.94 -6.75 -17.58
C ARG A 415 -56.17 -5.89 -17.35
N LYS A 416 -57.35 -6.47 -17.01
CA LYS A 416 -58.55 -5.75 -16.71
C LYS A 416 -58.63 -5.31 -15.23
N ILE A 417 -58.04 -6.08 -14.32
CA ILE A 417 -58.06 -5.79 -12.86
C ILE A 417 -57.15 -4.59 -12.55
N ASN A 418 -56.08 -4.39 -13.28
CA ASN A 418 -55.18 -3.23 -13.13
C ASN A 418 -55.84 -1.86 -13.52
N ARG A 419 -57.10 -1.83 -13.91
CA ARG A 419 -57.82 -0.60 -14.28
C ARG A 419 -58.95 -0.19 -13.34
N VAL A 420 -59.29 -0.98 -12.31
CA VAL A 420 -60.50 -0.73 -11.50
C VAL A 420 -60.21 -0.36 -10.04
N ASP A 421 -58.99 -0.56 -9.52
CA ASP A 421 -58.68 -0.25 -8.10
C ASP A 421 -57.77 0.99 -7.97
N SER A 422 -58.31 2.16 -8.35
CA SER A 422 -57.61 3.45 -8.26
C SER A 422 -57.91 4.24 -6.95
N GLY A 423 -58.55 3.63 -5.97
CA GLY A 423 -58.95 4.33 -4.73
C GLY A 423 -57.99 4.18 -3.54
N GLY A 424 -57.32 3.05 -3.39
CA GLY A 424 -56.40 2.77 -2.26
C GLY A 424 -54.91 3.03 -2.55
N ASP A 425 -54.55 3.06 -3.82
CA ASP A 425 -53.15 3.14 -4.27
C ASP A 425 -52.59 4.58 -4.28
N ASN A 426 -53.44 5.61 -4.29
CA ASN A 426 -53.05 7.01 -4.31
C ASN A 426 -52.52 7.55 -2.98
N SER A 427 -52.99 7.06 -1.84
CA SER A 427 -52.55 7.51 -0.52
C SER A 427 -51.09 7.08 -0.26
N ASN A 428 -50.78 5.82 -0.52
CA ASN A 428 -49.43 5.24 -0.29
C ASN A 428 -48.41 5.78 -1.30
N LYS A 429 -48.79 6.02 -2.55
CA LYS A 429 -47.95 6.69 -3.55
C LYS A 429 -47.65 8.15 -3.16
N ASN A 430 -48.61 8.84 -2.55
CA ASN A 430 -48.42 10.20 -2.07
C ASN A 430 -47.45 10.25 -0.86
N VAL A 431 -47.48 9.26 0.04
CA VAL A 431 -46.54 9.15 1.16
C VAL A 431 -45.10 8.91 0.65
N LEU A 432 -44.89 7.96 -0.26
CA LEU A 432 -43.58 7.72 -0.85
C LEU A 432 -43.05 8.93 -1.64
N LYS A 433 -43.96 9.64 -2.35
CA LYS A 433 -43.59 10.87 -3.04
C LYS A 433 -43.21 11.97 -2.05
N GLY A 434 -43.95 12.14 -0.96
CA GLY A 434 -43.62 13.12 0.10
C GLY A 434 -42.24 12.85 0.71
N LEU A 435 -41.96 11.60 1.06
CA LEU A 435 -40.63 11.19 1.57
C LEU A 435 -39.51 11.44 0.53
N THR A 436 -39.76 11.15 -0.75
CA THR A 436 -38.82 11.42 -1.82
C THR A 436 -38.55 12.92 -2.00
N ASP A 437 -39.60 13.74 -1.94
CA ASP A 437 -39.51 15.20 -2.05
C ASP A 437 -38.72 15.78 -0.86
N GLU A 438 -38.98 15.29 0.38
CA GLU A 438 -38.22 15.69 1.58
C GLU A 438 -36.75 15.26 1.48
N MET A 439 -36.46 14.04 1.05
CA MET A 439 -35.06 13.58 0.81
C MET A 439 -34.37 14.46 -0.23
N ASN A 440 -35.02 14.82 -1.32
CA ASN A 440 -34.43 15.68 -2.35
C ASN A 440 -34.20 17.10 -1.83
N ALA A 441 -35.11 17.63 -1.02
CA ALA A 441 -34.93 18.92 -0.36
C ALA A 441 -33.71 18.92 0.56
N ILE A 442 -33.53 17.88 1.39
CA ILE A 442 -32.36 17.73 2.25
C ILE A 442 -31.06 17.60 1.42
N LYS A 443 -31.08 16.80 0.37
CA LYS A 443 -29.91 16.65 -0.54
C LYS A 443 -29.50 17.99 -1.16
N SER A 444 -30.45 18.87 -1.47
CA SER A 444 -30.19 20.23 -1.99
C SER A 444 -29.61 21.19 -0.95
N MET A 445 -29.81 20.92 0.35
CA MET A 445 -29.31 21.75 1.45
C MET A 445 -27.86 21.38 1.85
N ILE A 446 -27.32 20.25 1.39
CA ILE A 446 -25.94 19.83 1.69
C ILE A 446 -24.97 20.87 1.12
N LYS A 447 -24.12 21.41 2.00
CA LYS A 447 -23.13 22.42 1.65
C LYS A 447 -21.86 21.78 1.12
N ASN A 448 -21.32 22.34 0.06
CA ASN A 448 -20.03 21.87 -0.46
C ASN A 448 -18.88 22.25 0.50
N ALA A 449 -18.17 21.24 1.02
CA ALA A 449 -17.05 21.39 1.94
C ALA A 449 -15.72 21.32 1.15
N THR A 450 -15.41 22.37 0.39
CA THR A 450 -14.18 22.46 -0.40
C THR A 450 -13.18 23.41 0.25
N LEU A 451 -11.89 23.13 0.05
CA LEU A 451 -10.79 24.03 0.37
C LEU A 451 -10.46 24.94 -0.81
N ASN A 452 -10.05 26.17 -0.51
CA ASN A 452 -9.48 27.04 -1.53
C ASN A 452 -8.23 26.40 -2.12
N GLU A 453 -8.04 26.54 -3.42
CA GLU A 453 -6.90 25.96 -4.17
C GLU A 453 -5.53 26.36 -3.65
N THR A 454 -5.44 27.51 -2.94
CA THR A 454 -4.18 27.95 -2.29
C THR A 454 -3.65 26.94 -1.25
N PHE A 455 -4.54 26.14 -0.63
CA PHE A 455 -4.17 25.17 0.39
C PHE A 455 -4.00 23.75 -0.16
N VAL A 456 -4.65 23.45 -1.29
CA VAL A 456 -4.61 22.10 -1.88
C VAL A 456 -3.30 21.90 -2.65
N PRO A 457 -2.49 20.87 -2.32
CA PRO A 457 -1.19 20.66 -2.95
C PRO A 457 -1.27 20.62 -4.48
N ASN A 458 -0.40 21.39 -5.11
CA ASN A 458 -0.21 21.44 -6.56
C ASN A 458 -1.42 21.93 -7.40
N LYS A 459 -2.46 22.49 -6.77
CA LYS A 459 -3.45 23.31 -7.48
C LYS A 459 -2.84 24.64 -7.93
N SER A 460 -3.47 25.32 -8.88
CA SER A 460 -2.92 26.51 -9.54
C SER A 460 -2.42 27.58 -8.56
N HIS A 461 -3.27 28.04 -7.64
CA HIS A 461 -2.89 29.07 -6.66
C HIS A 461 -1.86 28.59 -5.63
N HIS A 462 -1.82 27.29 -5.32
CA HIS A 462 -0.79 26.71 -4.47
C HIS A 462 0.58 26.74 -5.16
N LEU A 463 0.65 26.39 -6.45
CA LEU A 463 1.87 26.44 -7.25
C LEU A 463 2.38 27.87 -7.41
N GLU A 464 1.50 28.84 -7.69
CA GLU A 464 1.86 30.26 -7.75
C GLU A 464 2.52 30.74 -6.46
N LYS A 465 1.98 30.31 -5.31
CA LYS A 465 2.50 30.72 -4.00
C LYS A 465 3.84 30.08 -3.64
N TRP A 466 4.01 28.80 -3.92
CA TRP A 466 5.12 28.00 -3.38
C TRP A 466 6.19 27.61 -4.39
N ALA A 467 5.87 27.61 -5.68
CA ALA A 467 6.74 27.16 -6.76
C ALA A 467 7.00 28.22 -7.83
N ASN A 468 6.74 29.49 -7.53
CA ASN A 468 6.89 30.59 -8.48
C ASN A 468 8.31 30.63 -9.08
N GLY A 469 8.40 30.58 -10.41
CA GLY A 469 9.66 30.54 -11.15
C GLY A 469 10.38 29.19 -11.20
N LEU A 470 9.81 28.13 -10.63
CA LEU A 470 10.36 26.76 -10.65
C LEU A 470 9.61 25.87 -11.66
N ASP A 471 10.21 24.74 -12.04
CA ASP A 471 9.57 23.78 -12.94
C ASP A 471 8.47 22.99 -12.24
N THR A 472 7.23 23.35 -12.53
CA THR A 472 6.02 22.73 -11.99
C THR A 472 5.37 21.72 -12.94
N ARG A 473 5.97 21.44 -14.10
CA ARG A 473 5.41 20.51 -15.08
C ARG A 473 5.25 19.12 -14.48
N GLY A 474 4.06 18.56 -14.62
CA GLY A 474 3.74 17.24 -14.08
C GLY A 474 3.51 17.20 -12.57
N ALA A 475 3.54 18.34 -11.86
CA ALA A 475 3.22 18.38 -10.43
C ALA A 475 1.86 17.74 -10.17
N PHE A 476 1.85 16.67 -9.37
CA PHE A 476 0.66 15.86 -9.18
C PHE A 476 -0.27 16.44 -8.11
N THR A 477 -1.55 16.48 -8.40
CA THR A 477 -2.59 16.92 -7.46
C THR A 477 -3.69 15.85 -7.35
N SER A 478 -4.47 15.91 -6.27
CA SER A 478 -5.64 15.04 -6.11
C SER A 478 -6.74 15.37 -7.13
N ASP A 479 -7.48 14.34 -7.54
CA ASP A 479 -8.65 14.46 -8.41
C ASP A 479 -9.83 13.67 -7.81
N ILE A 480 -10.36 14.21 -6.70
CA ILE A 480 -11.49 13.61 -5.98
C ILE A 480 -12.74 14.36 -6.39
N ASP A 481 -13.69 13.64 -6.95
CA ASP A 481 -14.97 14.22 -7.36
C ASP A 481 -15.82 14.66 -6.15
N GLU A 482 -16.64 15.68 -6.37
CA GLU A 482 -17.46 16.29 -5.33
C GLU A 482 -18.44 15.31 -4.69
N TYR A 483 -18.99 14.38 -5.46
CA TYR A 483 -19.88 13.36 -4.93
C TYR A 483 -19.17 12.46 -3.92
N THR A 484 -17.95 12.02 -4.24
CA THR A 484 -17.13 11.20 -3.33
C THR A 484 -16.74 11.97 -2.08
N VAL A 485 -16.36 13.26 -2.21
CA VAL A 485 -16.09 14.13 -1.06
C VAL A 485 -17.31 14.22 -0.14
N ASN A 486 -18.48 14.51 -0.70
CA ASN A 486 -19.72 14.62 0.07
C ASN A 486 -20.09 13.27 0.74
N ALA A 487 -19.89 12.14 0.05
CA ALA A 487 -20.12 10.81 0.61
C ALA A 487 -19.22 10.54 1.83
N ILE A 488 -17.94 10.93 1.79
CA ILE A 488 -17.03 10.76 2.93
C ILE A 488 -17.37 11.73 4.07
N MET A 489 -17.72 12.98 3.76
CA MET A 489 -18.12 13.95 4.76
C MET A 489 -19.40 13.53 5.51
N ALA A 490 -20.24 12.72 4.85
CA ALA A 490 -21.45 12.14 5.40
C ALA A 490 -21.20 10.98 6.38
N LEU A 491 -20.03 10.36 6.40
CA LEU A 491 -19.76 9.21 7.24
C LEU A 491 -19.66 9.61 8.72
N GLU A 492 -20.35 8.86 9.57
CA GLU A 492 -20.29 8.97 11.02
C GLU A 492 -19.15 8.12 11.60
N GLY A 493 -18.68 8.49 12.79
CA GLY A 493 -17.61 7.74 13.49
C GLY A 493 -16.21 7.92 12.89
N ILE A 494 -16.01 8.93 12.04
CA ILE A 494 -14.72 9.32 11.48
C ILE A 494 -14.29 10.66 12.08
N ASP A 495 -13.06 10.74 12.57
CA ASP A 495 -12.48 11.99 13.05
C ASP A 495 -12.47 13.04 11.92
N ASP A 496 -12.91 14.25 12.22
CA ASP A 496 -13.01 15.34 11.25
C ASP A 496 -11.63 15.74 10.67
N SER A 497 -10.54 15.49 11.39
CA SER A 497 -9.20 15.69 10.86
C SER A 497 -8.90 14.79 9.65
N TRP A 498 -9.41 13.57 9.63
CA TRP A 498 -9.30 12.69 8.46
C TRP A 498 -10.10 13.21 7.27
N LYS A 499 -11.27 13.81 7.53
CA LYS A 499 -12.08 14.46 6.49
C LYS A 499 -11.36 15.67 5.88
N ILE A 500 -10.70 16.49 6.72
CA ILE A 500 -9.91 17.63 6.26
C ILE A 500 -8.70 17.16 5.43
N LEU A 501 -8.00 16.11 5.86
CA LEU A 501 -6.91 15.53 5.08
C LEU A 501 -7.38 15.09 3.70
N LEU A 502 -8.57 14.53 3.61
CA LEU A 502 -9.14 14.18 2.32
C LEU A 502 -9.32 15.40 1.41
N LEU A 503 -9.77 16.54 1.94
CA LEU A 503 -9.88 17.78 1.17
C LEU A 503 -8.51 18.26 0.64
N LEU A 504 -7.42 17.89 1.32
CA LEU A 504 -6.05 18.08 0.84
C LEU A 504 -5.61 17.02 -0.18
N GLY A 505 -6.45 16.02 -0.46
CA GLY A 505 -6.10 14.87 -1.30
C GLY A 505 -5.24 13.83 -0.58
N ILE A 506 -5.29 13.77 0.75
CA ILE A 506 -4.46 12.89 1.58
C ILE A 506 -5.34 11.77 2.16
N GLY A 507 -4.99 10.52 1.84
CA GLY A 507 -5.59 9.32 2.41
C GLY A 507 -4.78 8.80 3.59
N VAL A 508 -5.46 8.39 4.66
CA VAL A 508 -4.83 7.83 5.85
C VAL A 508 -5.29 6.39 6.03
N PHE A 509 -4.37 5.45 5.88
CA PHE A 509 -4.65 4.02 5.94
C PHE A 509 -4.32 3.46 7.32
N ILE A 510 -5.35 3.48 8.18
CA ILE A 510 -5.37 2.84 9.49
C ILE A 510 -6.63 1.97 9.60
N ASN A 511 -6.78 1.22 10.69
CA ASN A 511 -8.02 0.51 10.97
C ASN A 511 -9.08 1.51 11.46
N HIS A 512 -9.90 1.97 10.53
CA HIS A 512 -11.02 2.84 10.86
C HIS A 512 -12.23 2.03 11.34
N PRO A 513 -12.99 2.53 12.34
CA PRO A 513 -14.23 1.90 12.78
C PRO A 513 -15.27 1.77 11.66
N ASN A 514 -15.26 2.71 10.72
CA ASN A 514 -16.17 2.75 9.60
C ASN A 514 -15.56 2.07 8.36
N ILE A 515 -16.08 0.89 8.01
CA ILE A 515 -15.61 0.09 6.87
C ILE A 515 -15.80 0.86 5.55
N ARG A 516 -16.90 1.62 5.39
CA ARG A 516 -17.18 2.40 4.16
C ARG A 516 -16.11 3.45 3.89
N TYR A 517 -15.59 4.10 4.94
CA TYR A 517 -14.46 5.03 4.78
C TYR A 517 -13.24 4.32 4.17
N THR A 518 -12.88 3.17 4.73
CA THR A 518 -11.76 2.37 4.24
C THR A 518 -11.95 1.91 2.79
N GLU A 519 -13.17 1.50 2.42
CA GLU A 519 -13.49 1.09 1.04
C GLU A 519 -13.36 2.24 0.05
N ILE A 520 -13.89 3.41 0.39
CA ILE A 520 -13.80 4.61 -0.46
C ILE A 520 -12.33 5.02 -0.61
N MET A 521 -11.56 5.05 0.48
CA MET A 521 -10.14 5.39 0.43
C MET A 521 -9.34 4.41 -0.43
N LYS A 522 -9.60 3.10 -0.30
CA LYS A 522 -8.99 2.07 -1.15
C LYS A 522 -9.34 2.25 -2.62
N LYS A 523 -10.58 2.59 -2.93
CA LYS A 523 -11.02 2.89 -4.30
C LYS A 523 -10.30 4.09 -4.87
N LEU A 524 -10.23 5.20 -4.13
CA LEU A 524 -9.49 6.41 -4.54
C LEU A 524 -8.00 6.15 -4.76
N ALA A 525 -7.40 5.29 -3.92
CA ALA A 525 -6.01 4.88 -4.08
C ALA A 525 -5.79 4.03 -5.35
N ASP A 526 -6.68 3.09 -5.62
CA ASP A 526 -6.64 2.23 -6.82
C ASP A 526 -6.81 3.05 -8.11
N GLU A 527 -7.67 4.07 -8.07
CA GLU A 527 -7.91 5.01 -9.17
C GLU A 527 -6.85 6.12 -9.28
N GLN A 528 -5.83 6.14 -8.41
CA GLN A 528 -4.77 7.17 -8.34
C GLN A 528 -5.30 8.60 -8.15
N LYS A 529 -6.41 8.77 -7.44
CA LYS A 529 -7.05 10.08 -7.20
C LYS A 529 -6.55 10.80 -5.96
N LEU A 530 -5.79 10.12 -5.09
CA LEU A 530 -5.19 10.72 -3.91
C LEU A 530 -3.80 11.27 -4.21
N TYR A 531 -3.51 12.47 -3.71
CA TYR A 531 -2.18 13.09 -3.81
C TYR A 531 -1.14 12.33 -2.97
N LEU A 532 -1.50 12.02 -1.74
CA LEU A 532 -0.65 11.35 -0.76
C LEU A 532 -1.43 10.25 -0.03
N ILE A 533 -0.75 9.15 0.23
CA ILE A 533 -1.24 8.09 1.12
C ILE A 533 -0.27 7.94 2.28
N ILE A 534 -0.77 8.06 3.52
CA ILE A 534 -0.03 7.81 4.74
C ILE A 534 -0.42 6.43 5.24
N ALA A 535 0.56 5.55 5.46
CA ALA A 535 0.33 4.17 5.84
C ALA A 535 1.41 3.65 6.80
N SER A 536 1.08 2.61 7.58
CA SER A 536 2.06 1.88 8.37
C SER A 536 2.96 0.99 7.52
N SER A 537 4.05 0.50 8.11
CA SER A 537 4.93 -0.46 7.46
C SER A 537 4.22 -1.76 7.08
N ASP A 538 3.12 -2.13 7.76
CA ASP A 538 2.35 -3.34 7.45
C ASP A 538 1.60 -3.24 6.12
N TYR A 539 1.26 -2.02 5.67
CA TYR A 539 0.71 -1.78 4.33
C TYR A 539 1.73 -1.99 3.19
N ILE A 540 3.00 -2.19 3.51
CA ILE A 540 4.02 -2.59 2.52
C ILE A 540 3.62 -3.92 1.89
N TYR A 541 2.99 -4.82 2.64
CA TYR A 541 2.55 -6.11 2.16
C TYR A 541 1.12 -6.04 1.55
N GLY A 542 0.89 -6.81 0.52
CA GLY A 542 -0.46 -7.07 -0.02
C GLY A 542 -1.13 -5.96 -0.85
N THR A 543 -0.62 -4.73 -0.86
CA THR A 543 -1.20 -3.64 -1.66
C THR A 543 -0.63 -3.59 -3.07
N ASN A 544 -1.48 -3.31 -4.06
CA ASN A 544 -1.07 -3.21 -5.47
C ASN A 544 -1.28 -1.79 -6.04
N TYR A 545 -1.28 -0.78 -5.17
CA TYR A 545 -1.39 0.60 -5.60
C TYR A 545 -0.12 1.05 -6.33
N GLN A 546 -0.29 1.99 -7.25
CA GLN A 546 0.82 2.52 -8.04
C GLN A 546 1.24 3.88 -7.48
N PHE A 547 2.52 3.98 -7.12
CA PHE A 547 3.09 5.21 -6.59
C PHE A 547 4.25 5.67 -7.46
N CYS A 548 4.35 6.98 -7.65
CA CYS A 548 5.51 7.61 -8.28
C CYS A 548 6.58 7.98 -7.26
N HIS A 549 6.17 8.36 -6.05
CA HIS A 549 7.09 8.75 -5.00
C HIS A 549 6.81 8.00 -3.70
N GLY A 550 7.85 7.84 -2.89
CA GLY A 550 7.74 7.28 -1.55
C GLY A 550 8.61 8.03 -0.57
N TYR A 551 8.09 8.21 0.64
CA TYR A 551 8.83 8.67 1.80
C TYR A 551 8.93 7.57 2.84
N LEU A 552 10.13 7.36 3.36
CA LEU A 552 10.37 6.53 4.55
C LEU A 552 10.66 7.47 5.73
N SER A 553 9.82 7.38 6.75
CA SER A 553 9.93 8.19 7.96
C SER A 553 11.13 7.77 8.81
N LYS A 554 11.63 8.69 9.62
CA LYS A 554 12.76 8.42 10.52
C LYS A 554 12.39 7.55 11.73
N ASP A 555 11.12 7.40 12.04
CA ASP A 555 10.61 6.58 13.14
C ASP A 555 10.52 5.08 12.80
N LEU A 556 10.88 4.72 11.57
CA LEU A 556 10.89 3.35 11.11
C LEU A 556 12.22 2.68 11.51
N ASP A 557 12.12 1.55 12.21
CA ASP A 557 13.24 0.63 12.39
C ASP A 557 12.99 -0.62 11.57
N LEU A 558 13.33 -0.54 10.29
CA LEU A 558 13.09 -1.60 9.32
C LEU A 558 14.37 -2.37 9.02
N THR A 559 14.20 -3.66 8.74
CA THR A 559 15.27 -4.48 8.15
C THR A 559 15.56 -4.04 6.71
N GLN A 560 16.74 -4.38 6.20
CA GLN A 560 17.10 -4.10 4.81
C GLN A 560 16.05 -4.64 3.84
N GLU A 561 15.57 -5.86 4.07
CA GLU A 561 14.59 -6.53 3.22
C GLU A 561 13.25 -5.79 3.22
N LYS A 562 12.81 -5.33 4.39
CA LYS A 562 11.55 -4.57 4.52
C LYS A 562 11.64 -3.18 3.87
N ILE A 563 12.80 -2.52 3.94
CA ILE A 563 13.06 -1.28 3.20
C ILE A 563 12.96 -1.52 1.69
N ILE A 564 13.60 -2.58 1.18
CA ILE A 564 13.55 -2.95 -0.25
C ILE A 564 12.12 -3.26 -0.70
N GLN A 565 11.35 -3.96 0.12
CA GLN A 565 9.93 -4.22 -0.16
C GLN A 565 9.11 -2.94 -0.21
N GLY A 566 9.32 -2.02 0.74
CA GLY A 566 8.68 -0.70 0.74
C GLY A 566 9.00 0.11 -0.50
N MET A 567 10.27 0.18 -0.86
CA MET A 567 10.73 0.84 -2.09
C MET A 567 10.16 0.17 -3.34
N GLY A 568 9.93 -1.14 -3.32
CA GLY A 568 9.34 -1.93 -4.40
C GLY A 568 7.89 -1.57 -4.73
N ARG A 569 7.21 -0.75 -3.92
CA ARG A 569 5.87 -0.22 -4.22
C ARG A 569 5.90 0.93 -5.23
N ILE A 570 7.06 1.54 -5.44
CA ILE A 570 7.24 2.71 -6.29
C ILE A 570 7.57 2.28 -7.72
N GLY A 571 6.95 2.93 -8.70
CA GLY A 571 7.22 2.69 -10.12
C GLY A 571 6.77 1.31 -10.63
N ARG A 572 5.65 0.77 -10.17
CA ARG A 572 5.13 -0.54 -10.60
C ARG A 572 4.47 -0.54 -11.98
N ASN A 573 3.97 0.61 -12.45
CA ASN A 573 3.38 0.72 -13.78
C ASN A 573 4.42 0.58 -14.89
N ASN A 574 3.97 0.42 -16.14
CA ASN A 574 4.86 0.36 -17.32
C ASN A 574 5.04 1.73 -18.02
N ILE A 575 4.61 2.82 -17.39
CA ILE A 575 4.67 4.18 -17.94
C ILE A 575 6.00 4.82 -17.55
N GLN A 576 6.56 5.62 -18.44
CA GLN A 576 7.73 6.46 -18.14
C GLN A 576 7.27 7.71 -17.38
N GLN A 577 7.65 7.80 -16.13
CA GLN A 577 7.27 8.85 -15.18
C GLN A 577 8.47 9.22 -14.31
N THR A 578 8.34 10.30 -13.56
CA THR A 578 9.34 10.69 -12.55
C THR A 578 9.12 9.88 -11.27
N TYR A 579 10.13 9.15 -10.84
CA TYR A 579 10.09 8.32 -9.65
C TYR A 579 11.14 8.76 -8.64
N THR A 580 10.84 8.73 -7.34
CA THR A 580 11.81 8.94 -6.27
C THR A 580 11.46 8.13 -5.01
N VAL A 581 12.49 7.69 -4.30
CA VAL A 581 12.38 7.21 -2.91
C VAL A 581 13.13 8.19 -2.03
N ARG A 582 12.46 8.77 -1.05
CA ARG A 582 12.97 9.84 -0.19
C ARG A 582 13.08 9.36 1.24
N PHE A 583 14.27 9.38 1.78
CA PHE A 583 14.55 8.99 3.15
C PHE A 583 14.58 10.23 4.06
N ARG A 584 14.02 10.07 5.26
CA ARG A 584 14.06 11.08 6.32
C ARG A 584 15.22 10.85 7.28
N ASP A 585 15.90 9.71 7.17
CA ASP A 585 17.08 9.33 7.93
C ASP A 585 18.11 8.63 7.04
N ASP A 586 19.31 9.20 7.02
CA ASP A 586 20.41 8.68 6.20
C ASP A 586 20.95 7.34 6.74
N SER A 587 20.73 7.02 8.02
CA SER A 587 21.10 5.72 8.59
C SER A 587 20.36 4.56 7.92
N GLN A 588 19.11 4.78 7.53
CA GLN A 588 18.31 3.79 6.80
C GLN A 588 18.85 3.56 5.38
N ILE A 589 19.41 4.60 4.76
CA ILE A 589 20.08 4.46 3.47
C ILE A 589 21.36 3.61 3.63
N ALA A 590 22.13 3.85 4.69
CA ALA A 590 23.34 3.05 4.95
C ALA A 590 23.02 1.57 5.09
N LYS A 591 21.92 1.18 5.75
CA LYS A 591 21.46 -0.20 5.85
C LYS A 591 21.28 -0.88 4.48
N LEU A 592 20.89 -0.14 3.43
CA LEU A 592 20.71 -0.71 2.09
C LEU A 592 22.03 -1.16 1.43
N PHE A 593 23.14 -0.57 1.84
CA PHE A 593 24.47 -0.77 1.23
C PHE A 593 25.44 -1.53 2.12
N THR A 594 24.99 -1.99 3.28
CA THR A 594 25.76 -2.84 4.19
C THR A 594 25.22 -4.26 4.16
N SER A 595 26.08 -5.27 4.34
CA SER A 595 25.62 -6.65 4.51
C SER A 595 25.36 -6.90 5.99
N ASP A 596 24.10 -7.17 6.33
CA ASP A 596 23.75 -7.65 7.67
C ASP A 596 24.26 -9.08 7.86
N THR A 597 24.91 -9.34 8.98
CA THR A 597 25.44 -10.66 9.34
C THR A 597 24.34 -11.61 9.80
N GLU A 598 23.29 -11.08 10.42
CA GLU A 598 22.14 -11.85 10.89
C GLU A 598 20.86 -11.22 10.35
N LYS A 599 20.19 -11.94 9.45
CA LYS A 599 18.92 -11.52 8.88
C LYS A 599 17.78 -12.27 9.55
N PRO A 600 16.91 -11.58 10.32
CA PRO A 600 15.80 -12.21 11.01
C PRO A 600 14.89 -12.99 10.05
N GLU A 601 14.69 -12.50 8.82
CA GLU A 601 13.89 -13.17 7.81
C GLU A 601 14.46 -14.54 7.42
N ILE A 602 15.78 -14.68 7.32
CA ILE A 602 16.44 -15.97 7.04
C ILE A 602 16.28 -16.91 8.22
N ILE A 603 16.55 -16.40 9.44
CA ILE A 603 16.47 -17.19 10.66
C ILE A 603 15.04 -17.71 10.85
N ASN A 604 14.07 -16.84 10.77
CA ASN A 604 12.67 -17.21 10.99
C ASN A 604 12.13 -18.10 9.86
N MET A 605 12.51 -17.88 8.60
CA MET A 605 12.11 -18.78 7.54
C MET A 605 12.64 -20.20 7.77
N ASN A 606 13.90 -20.37 8.15
CA ASN A 606 14.45 -21.69 8.49
C ASN A 606 13.77 -22.33 9.72
N LYS A 607 13.28 -21.54 10.68
CA LYS A 607 12.53 -22.03 11.85
C LYS A 607 11.11 -22.45 11.49
N LEU A 608 10.41 -21.63 10.72
CA LEU A 608 8.97 -21.77 10.48
C LEU A 608 8.65 -22.65 9.29
N PHE A 609 9.51 -22.68 8.27
CA PHE A 609 9.43 -23.62 7.15
C PHE A 609 10.23 -24.89 7.46
N ASN A 610 9.87 -25.52 8.57
CA ASN A 610 10.44 -26.76 9.06
C ASN A 610 9.35 -27.60 9.73
N SER A 611 9.28 -28.89 9.42
CA SER A 611 8.33 -29.84 10.01
C SER A 611 8.62 -30.09 11.49
N LYS A 612 9.91 -29.92 11.89
CA LYS A 612 10.37 -30.04 13.27
C LYS A 612 10.50 -28.65 13.90
N LYS A 613 10.31 -28.55 15.22
CA LYS A 613 10.55 -27.33 15.97
C LYS A 613 12.05 -27.11 16.11
N VAL A 614 12.56 -26.03 15.56
CA VAL A 614 13.97 -25.66 15.69
C VAL A 614 14.13 -24.29 16.31
N ILE A 615 15.14 -24.15 17.18
CA ILE A 615 15.55 -22.90 17.81
C ILE A 615 16.89 -22.49 17.22
N PHE A 616 17.09 -21.20 16.99
CA PHE A 616 18.35 -20.64 16.55
C PHE A 616 19.08 -20.01 17.74
N GLY A 617 20.31 -20.46 18.01
CA GLY A 617 21.17 -19.89 19.04
C GLY A 617 22.63 -20.23 18.78
N ASN A 618 23.54 -19.33 19.11
CA ASN A 618 24.98 -19.47 18.86
C ASN A 618 25.31 -19.81 17.39
N ASN A 619 24.56 -19.21 16.44
CA ASN A 619 24.67 -19.45 14.98
C ASN A 619 24.38 -20.90 14.55
N VAL A 620 23.64 -21.67 15.34
CA VAL A 620 23.27 -23.06 15.05
C VAL A 620 21.76 -23.25 15.25
N TYR A 621 21.14 -24.04 14.38
CA TYR A 621 19.76 -24.49 14.56
C TYR A 621 19.75 -25.81 15.35
N THR A 622 19.02 -25.82 16.46
CA THR A 622 18.89 -26.98 17.33
C THR A 622 17.45 -27.45 17.31
N GLU A 623 17.21 -28.73 17.05
CA GLU A 623 15.91 -29.36 17.14
C GLU A 623 15.45 -29.44 18.60
N VAL A 624 14.19 -29.12 18.85
CA VAL A 624 13.55 -29.16 20.19
C VAL A 624 12.27 -29.98 20.07
N GLU A 625 11.95 -30.70 21.14
CA GLU A 625 10.68 -31.44 21.19
C GLU A 625 9.48 -30.48 21.01
N ASP A 626 8.53 -30.88 20.17
CA ASP A 626 7.30 -30.13 20.01
C ASP A 626 6.47 -30.29 21.30
N ASP A 627 6.19 -29.17 21.97
CA ASP A 627 5.07 -29.12 22.91
C ASP A 627 3.80 -29.28 22.05
N ILE A 628 3.20 -30.47 22.09
CA ILE A 628 1.96 -30.76 21.37
C ILE A 628 0.87 -29.89 22.01
N ASP A 629 0.45 -28.83 21.31
CA ASP A 629 -0.71 -28.04 21.75
C ASP A 629 -1.92 -28.96 21.90
N GLU A 630 -2.74 -28.77 22.95
CA GLU A 630 -3.94 -29.61 23.21
C GLU A 630 -4.92 -29.63 22.01
N GLU A 631 -4.92 -28.58 21.19
CA GLU A 631 -5.67 -28.53 19.93
C GLU A 631 -5.14 -29.52 18.88
N GLU A 632 -3.81 -29.78 18.83
CA GLU A 632 -3.26 -30.79 17.90
C GLU A 632 -3.62 -32.23 18.32
N ARG A 633 -3.79 -32.50 19.63
CA ARG A 633 -4.21 -33.84 20.13
C ARG A 633 -5.62 -34.19 19.72
N SER A 634 -6.54 -33.22 19.68
CA SER A 634 -7.93 -33.47 19.26
C SER A 634 -8.05 -33.76 17.77
N GLU A 635 -7.19 -33.16 16.92
CA GLU A 635 -7.19 -33.39 15.47
C GLU A 635 -6.48 -34.68 15.06
N GLU A 636 -5.43 -35.13 15.80
CA GLU A 636 -4.75 -36.41 15.51
C GLU A 636 -5.62 -37.61 15.83
N VAL A 637 -6.59 -37.49 16.74
CA VAL A 637 -7.57 -38.54 17.05
C VAL A 637 -8.60 -38.67 15.93
N GLU A 638 -8.98 -37.59 15.25
CA GLU A 638 -9.90 -37.64 14.11
C GLU A 638 -9.23 -38.15 12.81
N ASP A 639 -7.92 -37.86 12.58
CA ASP A 639 -7.19 -38.36 11.40
C ASP A 639 -6.85 -39.87 11.48
N SER A 640 -6.79 -40.46 12.67
CA SER A 640 -6.49 -41.90 12.84
C SER A 640 -7.66 -42.85 12.51
N ASP A 641 -8.88 -42.32 12.50
CA ASP A 641 -10.08 -43.10 12.19
C ASP A 641 -10.47 -43.13 10.69
N GLU A 642 -9.80 -42.29 9.84
CA GLU A 642 -10.09 -42.23 8.40
C GLU A 642 -9.14 -43.08 7.51
N ASP A 643 -8.04 -43.62 8.04
CA ASP A 643 -7.10 -44.44 7.25
C ASP A 643 -7.47 -45.94 7.18
N ASP A 644 -8.56 -46.37 7.83
CA ASP A 644 -9.02 -47.78 7.87
C ASP A 644 -10.33 -48.07 7.09
N VAL A 645 -10.71 -47.23 6.09
CA VAL A 645 -11.86 -47.51 5.22
C VAL A 645 -11.47 -47.55 3.73
#